data_5b63ef5bdff3fed898e5cd0bf1a407a6
#
_entry.id   5b63ef5bdff3fed898e5cd0bf1a407a6
#
_cell.length_a   1.000
_cell.length_b   1.000
_cell.length_c   1.000
_cell.angle_alpha   90.00
_cell.angle_beta   90.00
_cell.angle_gamma   90.00
#
_symmetry.space_group_name_H-M   'P 1'
#
loop_
_entity.id
_entity.type
_entity.pdbx_description
1 polymer ?
#
loop_
_entity_poly.entity_id
_entity_poly.type
_entity_poly.pdbx_seq_one_letter_code
_entity_poly.pdbx_strand_id
1 'polypeptide(L)'
;MSDSLDLSLDGVERRSLADFTEQAYLNYSMYVIMDRALPHIGDGLKPVQRRIVYAMSELGLDADSKHKKSARTVGDVLGKFHPHGDSACYEAMALMAQPFSYRYTLVDGQGNWGAPDDPKSFAAMRYTEARLSRYSEVLLSELGQGTADWVPNFDGTLDEPAVLPARLPNILLNGTTGIAVGMATDVPPHNLREVASACVRLLDEPKATVEQLCEHIQGPDYPTEAEIITPRAELLKIYESGRGSVRMRAVYRIEDGDIVVTALPHQVSGAKVLEQIAAQMQAKKLPMVADLRDESDHENPCRIVIIARSNRVDLDELMQHLFATTELESSYRVNVNIIGLDGRPQLKNLRALLVEWLEFRVQTVRRRLKFRLDKVERRLHLLEGLLVAFLNLDEVIHIIRTEDQPKAALIARFDLTETQAEYILETRLRQLARLEEMKIRNEQDELAKEQAKLIALLGSETKLRKLVRAELIKDAETYGDNRRSPIVERAEAKALSENELMPTEPVTVVLSEKGWVRCAKGHDIDATGLSYKAGDGFKVAAAGRSNQFAVLIDSTGRSYSLAAHTLPSARGQGEPLTGRLTPPPGASFDCVLLPEDDALYVIASDAGYGFVVKGEDLQAKNKAGKALLSLPNGAKVIAPRPVADREHNWLAAVTTEGRLLIFKVSDLPQLGKGKGNKIIGIPGDRVASREEFVTDLAVLPDGATLVLQAGKRTLSLKADDLEHYKGERGRRGNKLPRGFQRVDALLVEIPG
;
A
#
# COMPACT_ATOMS: atom_id res chain seq x y z
N MET A 1 2.01 -70.61 -11.06
CA MET A 1 2.78 -70.81 -9.81
C MET A 1 3.44 -69.45 -9.46
N SER A 2 2.85 -68.79 -8.52
CA SER A 2 3.45 -67.53 -7.98
C SER A 2 4.24 -67.94 -6.76
N ASP A 3 5.56 -67.97 -6.89
CA ASP A 3 6.45 -68.06 -5.76
C ASP A 3 6.24 -66.83 -4.87
N SER A 4 5.46 -67.01 -3.80
CA SER A 4 5.44 -66.08 -2.69
C SER A 4 6.79 -66.19 -1.96
N LEU A 5 7.67 -65.25 -2.16
CA LEU A 5 8.80 -65.00 -1.29
C LEU A 5 8.28 -64.81 0.13
N ASP A 6 8.39 -65.82 0.94
CA ASP A 6 8.11 -65.81 2.38
C ASP A 6 9.26 -65.07 3.07
N LEU A 7 9.20 -63.75 3.00
CA LEU A 7 10.12 -62.89 3.73
C LEU A 7 9.75 -62.98 5.23
N SER A 8 10.60 -63.57 6.04
CA SER A 8 10.52 -63.48 7.48
C SER A 8 10.51 -62.00 7.89
N LEU A 9 9.32 -61.52 8.36
CA LEU A 9 9.10 -60.16 8.79
C LEU A 9 9.28 -60.00 10.31
N ASP A 10 10.03 -60.88 10.96
CA ASP A 10 10.37 -60.75 12.36
C ASP A 10 11.21 -59.48 12.55
N GLY A 11 10.68 -58.56 13.34
CA GLY A 11 11.29 -57.23 13.56
C GLY A 11 10.84 -56.10 12.62
N VAL A 12 9.90 -56.38 11.68
CA VAL A 12 9.33 -55.33 10.80
C VAL A 12 8.02 -54.82 11.37
N GLU A 13 7.95 -53.58 11.70
CA GLU A 13 6.73 -52.89 12.13
C GLU A 13 5.80 -52.69 10.90
N ARG A 14 4.57 -53.22 10.96
CA ARG A 14 3.55 -53.01 9.92
C ARG A 14 2.64 -51.87 10.34
N ARG A 15 2.64 -50.77 9.60
CA ARG A 15 1.69 -49.66 9.76
C ARG A 15 0.83 -49.51 8.54
N SER A 16 -0.43 -49.06 8.73
CA SER A 16 -1.26 -48.72 7.58
C SER A 16 -0.62 -47.49 6.85
N LEU A 17 -0.77 -47.43 5.53
CA LEU A 17 -0.27 -46.29 4.77
C LEU A 17 -0.93 -44.97 5.24
N ALA A 18 -2.22 -45.05 5.63
CA ALA A 18 -2.95 -43.92 6.15
C ALA A 18 -2.35 -43.38 7.44
N ASP A 19 -2.11 -44.24 8.44
CA ASP A 19 -1.53 -43.85 9.73
C ASP A 19 -0.09 -43.33 9.58
N PHE A 20 0.68 -43.97 8.70
CA PHE A 20 2.04 -43.49 8.40
C PHE A 20 2.03 -42.12 7.76
N THR A 21 1.14 -41.88 6.77
CA THR A 21 1.05 -40.60 6.07
C THR A 21 0.56 -39.49 6.98
N GLU A 22 -0.45 -39.78 7.82
CA GLU A 22 -0.97 -38.83 8.79
C GLU A 22 0.14 -38.40 9.79
N GLN A 23 0.83 -39.39 10.37
CA GLN A 23 1.91 -39.12 11.35
C GLN A 23 3.08 -38.37 10.69
N ALA A 24 3.51 -38.78 9.49
CA ALA A 24 4.59 -38.13 8.76
C ALA A 24 4.22 -36.69 8.38
N TYR A 25 2.98 -36.45 7.94
CA TYR A 25 2.51 -35.11 7.61
C TYR A 25 2.38 -34.23 8.85
N LEU A 26 1.89 -34.76 9.96
CA LEU A 26 1.85 -34.03 11.23
C LEU A 26 3.24 -33.63 11.70
N ASN A 27 4.19 -34.56 11.73
CA ASN A 27 5.58 -34.29 12.13
C ASN A 27 6.23 -33.25 11.20
N TYR A 28 6.03 -33.37 9.89
CA TYR A 28 6.53 -32.40 8.92
C TYR A 28 5.90 -31.03 9.15
N SER A 29 4.58 -30.96 9.39
CA SER A 29 3.86 -29.71 9.65
C SER A 29 4.37 -29.03 10.91
N MET A 30 4.57 -29.78 11.99
CA MET A 30 5.14 -29.29 13.24
C MET A 30 6.55 -28.75 13.04
N TYR A 31 7.40 -29.49 12.33
CA TYR A 31 8.75 -29.04 12.00
C TYR A 31 8.75 -27.72 11.18
N VAL A 32 7.91 -27.63 10.14
CA VAL A 32 7.84 -26.44 9.30
C VAL A 32 7.36 -25.20 10.10
N ILE A 33 6.41 -25.40 11.04
CA ILE A 33 5.91 -24.34 11.89
C ILE A 33 6.97 -23.90 12.90
N MET A 34 7.52 -24.83 13.65
CA MET A 34 8.35 -24.57 14.82
C MET A 34 9.81 -24.24 14.49
N ASP A 35 10.37 -24.95 13.47
CA ASP A 35 11.82 -24.93 13.21
C ASP A 35 12.21 -24.38 11.84
N ARG A 36 11.26 -23.78 11.09
CA ARG A 36 11.57 -23.24 9.77
C ARG A 36 10.94 -21.89 9.47
N ALA A 37 9.60 -21.77 9.56
CA ALA A 37 8.87 -20.66 8.95
C ALA A 37 8.60 -19.51 9.90
N LEU A 38 8.33 -19.79 11.18
CA LEU A 38 7.94 -18.75 12.13
C LEU A 38 9.15 -18.25 12.93
N PRO A 39 9.21 -16.94 13.22
CA PRO A 39 10.22 -16.35 14.08
C PRO A 39 9.88 -16.56 15.56
N HIS A 40 10.89 -16.57 16.43
CA HIS A 40 10.72 -16.55 17.87
C HIS A 40 10.60 -15.11 18.38
N ILE A 41 9.68 -14.86 19.33
CA ILE A 41 9.41 -13.51 19.85
C ILE A 41 10.66 -12.85 20.47
N GLY A 42 11.53 -13.63 21.10
CA GLY A 42 12.72 -13.12 21.81
C GLY A 42 13.72 -12.41 20.92
N ASP A 43 14.12 -13.03 19.81
CA ASP A 43 15.13 -12.48 18.90
C ASP A 43 14.59 -12.09 17.51
N GLY A 44 13.32 -12.44 17.20
CA GLY A 44 12.69 -12.12 15.94
C GLY A 44 13.25 -12.88 14.73
N LEU A 45 14.00 -13.95 14.96
CA LEU A 45 14.69 -14.70 13.92
C LEU A 45 14.05 -16.07 13.67
N LYS A 46 14.14 -16.49 12.42
CA LYS A 46 13.95 -17.89 12.04
C LYS A 46 15.21 -18.70 12.37
N PRO A 47 15.11 -20.02 12.56
CA PRO A 47 16.30 -20.84 12.90
C PRO A 47 17.49 -20.65 11.95
N VAL A 48 17.28 -20.63 10.64
CA VAL A 48 18.36 -20.42 9.67
C VAL A 48 19.05 -19.07 9.85
N GLN A 49 18.30 -18.01 10.11
CA GLN A 49 18.82 -16.65 10.31
C GLN A 49 19.65 -16.58 11.60
N ARG A 50 19.14 -17.16 12.69
CA ARG A 50 19.85 -17.26 13.98
C ARG A 50 21.17 -18.01 13.85
N ARG A 51 21.16 -19.13 13.14
CA ARG A 51 22.36 -19.96 12.89
C ARG A 51 23.39 -19.23 12.04
N ILE A 52 22.97 -18.45 11.03
CA ILE A 52 23.88 -17.61 10.23
C ILE A 52 24.55 -16.55 11.11
N VAL A 53 23.76 -15.78 11.88
CA VAL A 53 24.26 -14.71 12.73
C VAL A 53 25.20 -15.27 13.80
N TYR A 54 24.85 -16.41 14.42
CA TYR A 54 25.68 -17.09 15.42
C TYR A 54 26.98 -17.64 14.81
N ALA A 55 26.93 -18.33 13.68
CA ALA A 55 28.11 -18.83 13.00
C ALA A 55 29.07 -17.72 12.59
N MET A 56 28.56 -16.58 12.12
CA MET A 56 29.41 -15.42 11.82
C MET A 56 30.09 -14.85 13.06
N SER A 57 29.41 -14.85 14.21
CA SER A 57 30.00 -14.46 15.50
C SER A 57 31.13 -15.43 15.93
N GLU A 58 30.90 -16.74 15.82
CA GLU A 58 31.93 -17.76 16.13
C GLU A 58 33.16 -17.68 15.20
N LEU A 59 32.94 -17.23 13.94
CA LEU A 59 34.03 -16.99 13.00
C LEU A 59 34.78 -15.66 13.24
N GLY A 60 34.40 -14.89 14.26
CA GLY A 60 34.96 -13.56 14.56
C GLY A 60 34.73 -12.56 13.44
N LEU A 61 33.59 -12.62 12.76
CA LEU A 61 33.17 -11.71 11.68
C LEU A 61 32.38 -10.52 12.23
N ASP A 62 32.90 -9.87 13.27
CA ASP A 62 32.28 -8.69 13.87
C ASP A 62 32.30 -7.49 12.92
N ALA A 63 31.52 -6.46 13.25
CA ALA A 63 31.38 -5.28 12.42
C ALA A 63 32.67 -4.54 12.06
N ASP A 64 33.68 -4.63 12.91
CA ASP A 64 35.00 -4.01 12.70
C ASP A 64 36.03 -4.97 12.05
N SER A 65 35.67 -6.25 11.84
CA SER A 65 36.53 -7.24 11.20
C SER A 65 36.58 -7.04 9.67
N LYS A 66 37.55 -7.69 9.01
CA LYS A 66 37.57 -7.70 7.54
C LYS A 66 36.51 -8.65 7.01
N HIS A 67 35.85 -8.25 5.93
CA HIS A 67 34.95 -9.12 5.20
C HIS A 67 35.61 -10.41 4.76
N LYS A 68 34.86 -11.51 4.79
CA LYS A 68 35.29 -12.83 4.32
C LYS A 68 34.33 -13.37 3.29
N LYS A 69 34.84 -14.26 2.43
CA LYS A 69 33.98 -14.91 1.39
C LYS A 69 32.75 -15.53 2.03
N SER A 70 31.57 -15.23 1.48
CA SER A 70 30.27 -15.74 1.96
C SER A 70 30.22 -17.26 2.00
N ALA A 71 30.89 -17.92 1.05
CA ALA A 71 31.02 -19.38 1.01
C ALA A 71 31.63 -19.97 2.30
N ARG A 72 32.49 -19.23 3.02
CA ARG A 72 33.03 -19.68 4.32
C ARG A 72 31.91 -19.72 5.38
N THR A 73 31.15 -18.65 5.50
CA THR A 73 30.03 -18.59 6.44
C THR A 73 29.00 -19.67 6.14
N VAL A 74 28.58 -19.80 4.87
CA VAL A 74 27.63 -20.83 4.46
C VAL A 74 28.12 -22.22 4.75
N GLY A 75 29.40 -22.50 4.44
CA GLY A 75 30.03 -23.81 4.76
C GLY A 75 30.04 -24.14 6.26
N ASP A 76 30.33 -23.15 7.10
CA ASP A 76 30.34 -23.31 8.56
C ASP A 76 28.93 -23.55 9.12
N VAL A 77 27.94 -22.80 8.62
CA VAL A 77 26.54 -22.96 9.01
C VAL A 77 26.01 -24.34 8.67
N LEU A 78 26.27 -24.82 7.45
CA LEU A 78 25.82 -26.14 7.00
C LEU A 78 26.55 -27.29 7.73
N GLY A 79 27.83 -27.13 7.92
CA GLY A 79 28.65 -28.17 8.57
C GLY A 79 28.39 -28.31 10.05
N LYS A 80 27.97 -27.24 10.75
CA LYS A 80 27.87 -27.24 12.21
C LYS A 80 26.44 -27.16 12.73
N PHE A 81 25.51 -26.42 12.06
CA PHE A 81 24.23 -26.03 12.67
C PHE A 81 23.02 -26.31 11.83
N HIS A 82 23.09 -26.25 10.48
CA HIS A 82 21.93 -26.23 9.63
C HIS A 82 22.02 -27.22 8.45
N PRO A 83 21.58 -28.48 8.63
CA PRO A 83 21.75 -29.55 7.64
C PRO A 83 20.76 -29.45 6.48
N HIS A 84 20.75 -28.34 5.74
CA HIS A 84 19.88 -28.06 4.61
C HIS A 84 20.66 -27.54 3.39
N GLY A 85 19.97 -27.18 2.30
CA GLY A 85 20.63 -26.73 1.07
C GLY A 85 21.40 -25.42 1.23
N ASP A 86 22.61 -25.36 0.65
CA ASP A 86 23.49 -24.19 0.64
C ASP A 86 22.85 -22.96 0.01
N SER A 87 22.10 -23.16 -1.07
CA SER A 87 21.39 -22.08 -1.79
C SER A 87 20.36 -21.38 -0.89
N ALA A 88 19.59 -22.16 -0.10
CA ALA A 88 18.60 -21.58 0.82
C ALA A 88 19.27 -20.81 1.98
N CYS A 89 20.38 -21.35 2.51
CA CYS A 89 21.17 -20.66 3.53
C CYS A 89 21.77 -19.36 3.00
N TYR A 90 22.34 -19.38 1.80
CA TYR A 90 22.91 -18.19 1.19
C TYR A 90 21.84 -17.15 0.80
N GLU A 91 20.68 -17.57 0.29
CA GLU A 91 19.53 -16.67 0.02
C GLU A 91 19.09 -15.96 1.32
N ALA A 92 18.95 -16.68 2.43
CA ALA A 92 18.63 -16.07 3.72
C ALA A 92 19.69 -15.05 4.17
N MET A 93 20.99 -15.36 3.98
CA MET A 93 22.08 -14.45 4.26
C MET A 93 22.05 -13.21 3.36
N ALA A 94 21.75 -13.39 2.08
CA ALA A 94 21.64 -12.29 1.11
C ALA A 94 20.53 -11.32 1.50
N LEU A 95 19.35 -11.80 1.85
CA LEU A 95 18.24 -10.96 2.30
C LEU A 95 18.63 -10.13 3.55
N MET A 96 19.34 -10.72 4.51
CA MET A 96 19.82 -10.01 5.71
C MET A 96 20.86 -8.92 5.42
N ALA A 97 21.50 -8.95 4.25
CA ALA A 97 22.48 -7.95 3.81
C ALA A 97 21.86 -6.82 2.96
N GLN A 98 20.62 -6.98 2.49
CA GLN A 98 19.97 -6.06 1.57
C GLN A 98 19.28 -4.89 2.31
N PRO A 99 19.71 -3.63 2.12
CA PRO A 99 19.10 -2.47 2.80
C PRO A 99 17.70 -2.11 2.27
N PHE A 100 17.28 -2.71 1.14
CA PHE A 100 15.94 -2.60 0.57
C PHE A 100 14.99 -3.75 0.99
N SER A 101 15.55 -4.83 1.63
CA SER A 101 14.77 -5.94 2.18
C SER A 101 14.65 -5.86 3.69
N TYR A 102 15.70 -5.43 4.38
CA TYR A 102 15.78 -5.29 5.83
C TYR A 102 15.83 -3.82 6.23
N ARG A 103 14.99 -3.43 7.19
CA ARG A 103 15.01 -2.07 7.72
C ARG A 103 16.30 -1.78 8.49
N TYR A 104 16.81 -2.78 9.22
CA TYR A 104 18.07 -2.78 9.93
C TYR A 104 18.84 -4.05 9.55
N THR A 105 19.77 -3.95 8.61
CA THR A 105 20.53 -5.09 8.11
C THR A 105 21.34 -5.78 9.20
N LEU A 106 21.39 -7.10 9.19
CA LEU A 106 22.18 -7.92 10.13
C LEU A 106 23.54 -8.29 9.55
N VAL A 107 23.66 -8.30 8.23
CA VAL A 107 24.88 -8.62 7.50
C VAL A 107 25.35 -7.37 6.76
N ASP A 108 26.63 -7.08 6.82
CA ASP A 108 27.32 -6.08 6.01
C ASP A 108 28.02 -6.81 4.87
N GLY A 109 27.50 -6.61 3.66
CA GLY A 109 27.91 -7.32 2.46
C GLY A 109 28.76 -6.46 1.53
N GLN A 110 29.78 -7.07 0.90
CA GLN A 110 30.60 -6.48 -0.15
C GLN A 110 30.49 -7.29 -1.45
N GLY A 111 30.25 -6.63 -2.56
CA GLY A 111 29.99 -7.24 -3.87
C GLY A 111 28.52 -7.07 -4.29
N ASN A 112 28.05 -7.88 -5.23
CA ASN A 112 26.67 -7.84 -5.68
C ASN A 112 25.78 -8.72 -4.79
N TRP A 113 24.92 -8.07 -4.02
CA TRP A 113 23.93 -8.68 -3.13
C TRP A 113 22.49 -8.54 -3.63
N GLY A 114 22.30 -8.31 -4.94
CA GLY A 114 20.99 -8.09 -5.56
C GLY A 114 20.64 -6.62 -5.68
N ALA A 115 19.49 -6.36 -6.27
CA ALA A 115 18.97 -5.02 -6.49
C ALA A 115 17.48 -4.94 -6.07
N PRO A 116 16.92 -3.76 -5.81
CA PRO A 116 15.51 -3.61 -5.41
C PRO A 116 14.50 -4.19 -6.41
N ASP A 117 14.82 -4.15 -7.70
CA ASP A 117 14.01 -4.68 -8.80
C ASP A 117 14.09 -6.21 -8.91
N ASP A 118 15.22 -6.81 -8.53
CA ASP A 118 15.41 -8.26 -8.43
C ASP A 118 16.24 -8.64 -7.19
N PRO A 119 15.60 -8.84 -6.03
CA PRO A 119 16.30 -9.23 -4.80
C PRO A 119 17.05 -10.55 -4.88
N LYS A 120 16.77 -11.38 -5.89
CA LYS A 120 17.42 -12.69 -6.08
C LYS A 120 18.57 -12.66 -7.09
N SER A 121 18.87 -11.52 -7.69
CA SER A 121 19.95 -11.34 -8.66
C SER A 121 21.35 -11.18 -8.04
N PHE A 122 21.55 -11.65 -6.81
CA PHE A 122 22.84 -11.62 -6.14
C PHE A 122 23.87 -12.57 -6.77
N ALA A 123 25.15 -12.19 -6.69
CA ALA A 123 26.24 -13.03 -7.19
C ALA A 123 26.42 -14.30 -6.36
N ALA A 124 27.00 -15.35 -6.96
CA ALA A 124 27.28 -16.57 -6.23
C ALA A 124 28.21 -16.33 -5.02
N MET A 125 28.01 -17.11 -3.94
CA MET A 125 28.68 -16.94 -2.63
C MET A 125 30.21 -16.94 -2.67
N ARG A 126 30.83 -17.45 -3.75
CA ARG A 126 32.28 -17.40 -3.98
C ARG A 126 32.79 -16.02 -4.37
N TYR A 127 31.91 -15.15 -4.86
CA TYR A 127 32.26 -13.78 -5.30
C TYR A 127 31.96 -12.74 -4.22
N THR A 128 30.89 -12.92 -3.42
CA THR A 128 30.50 -12.01 -2.36
C THR A 128 31.32 -12.19 -1.10
N GLU A 129 31.47 -11.14 -0.33
CA GLU A 129 32.09 -11.14 0.99
C GLU A 129 31.15 -10.52 2.02
N ALA A 130 31.24 -11.00 3.26
CA ALA A 130 30.34 -10.58 4.32
C ALA A 130 31.02 -10.53 5.67
N ARG A 131 30.45 -9.73 6.55
CA ARG A 131 30.66 -9.68 8.00
C ARG A 131 29.34 -9.28 8.68
N LEU A 132 29.30 -9.32 10.00
CA LEU A 132 28.17 -8.82 10.75
C LEU A 132 28.07 -7.28 10.65
N SER A 133 26.86 -6.74 10.61
CA SER A 133 26.63 -5.31 10.70
C SER A 133 26.77 -4.83 12.15
N ARG A 134 26.89 -3.53 12.38
CA ARG A 134 26.86 -2.96 13.75
C ARG A 134 25.54 -3.22 14.46
N TYR A 135 24.43 -3.25 13.75
CA TYR A 135 23.14 -3.55 14.34
C TYR A 135 23.06 -4.98 14.90
N SER A 136 23.78 -5.93 14.35
CA SER A 136 23.80 -7.31 14.86
C SER A 136 24.33 -7.45 16.29
N GLU A 137 25.07 -6.44 16.79
CA GLU A 137 25.50 -6.38 18.21
C GLU A 137 24.30 -6.36 19.18
N VAL A 138 23.16 -5.85 18.74
CA VAL A 138 21.90 -5.87 19.50
C VAL A 138 21.47 -7.30 19.85
N LEU A 139 21.84 -8.28 19.02
CA LEU A 139 21.49 -9.69 19.19
C LEU A 139 22.59 -10.50 19.92
N LEU A 140 23.84 -10.10 19.80
CA LEU A 140 24.98 -10.94 20.15
C LEU A 140 25.78 -10.49 21.40
N SER A 141 25.78 -9.19 21.70
CA SER A 141 26.67 -8.61 22.71
C SER A 141 26.56 -9.19 24.13
N GLU A 142 25.44 -9.79 24.45
CA GLU A 142 25.20 -10.41 25.77
C GLU A 142 25.30 -11.96 25.75
N LEU A 143 25.53 -12.61 24.60
CA LEU A 143 25.45 -14.06 24.42
C LEU A 143 26.41 -14.81 25.39
N GLY A 144 27.62 -14.32 25.57
CA GLY A 144 28.64 -14.93 26.50
C GLY A 144 28.40 -14.63 27.98
N GLN A 145 27.25 -14.07 28.38
CA GLN A 145 26.96 -13.59 29.72
C GLN A 145 25.86 -14.41 30.44
N GLY A 146 25.73 -15.70 30.08
CA GLY A 146 24.76 -16.60 30.70
C GLY A 146 23.32 -16.30 30.39
N THR A 147 23.07 -15.59 29.30
CA THR A 147 21.73 -15.07 28.90
C THR A 147 20.95 -16.00 27.99
N ALA A 148 21.63 -16.90 27.27
CA ALA A 148 21.01 -17.85 26.35
C ALA A 148 20.92 -19.25 26.94
N ASP A 149 19.93 -20.01 26.54
CA ASP A 149 19.89 -21.46 26.72
C ASP A 149 20.57 -22.11 25.53
N TRP A 150 21.34 -23.13 25.79
CA TRP A 150 22.11 -23.85 24.79
C TRP A 150 21.44 -25.20 24.51
N VAL A 151 21.33 -25.54 23.26
CA VAL A 151 20.78 -26.82 22.82
C VAL A 151 21.75 -27.52 21.89
N PRO A 152 21.79 -28.86 21.88
CA PRO A 152 22.64 -29.59 20.95
C PRO A 152 22.25 -29.25 19.49
N ASN A 153 23.30 -29.13 18.65
CA ASN A 153 23.12 -29.04 17.22
C ASN A 153 22.52 -30.35 16.63
N PHE A 154 22.35 -30.42 15.31
CA PHE A 154 21.70 -31.56 14.64
C PHE A 154 22.37 -32.90 14.82
N ASP A 155 23.70 -32.96 15.08
CA ASP A 155 24.47 -34.19 15.29
C ASP A 155 24.93 -34.38 16.76
N GLY A 156 24.61 -33.46 17.66
CA GLY A 156 24.91 -33.50 19.06
C GLY A 156 26.38 -33.27 19.39
N THR A 157 27.22 -32.82 18.44
CA THR A 157 28.65 -32.58 18.65
C THR A 157 28.97 -31.17 19.18
N LEU A 158 28.07 -30.20 18.94
CA LEU A 158 28.22 -28.82 19.36
C LEU A 158 26.90 -28.30 19.95
N ASP A 159 27.00 -27.22 20.72
CA ASP A 159 25.81 -26.51 21.19
C ASP A 159 25.59 -25.25 20.39
N GLU A 160 24.29 -24.92 20.14
CA GLU A 160 23.85 -23.68 19.55
C GLU A 160 22.90 -22.94 20.50
N PRO A 161 22.78 -21.59 20.42
CA PRO A 161 21.83 -20.86 21.25
C PRO A 161 20.39 -21.11 20.77
N ALA A 162 19.50 -21.49 21.66
CA ALA A 162 18.10 -21.70 21.37
C ALA A 162 17.43 -20.39 20.87
N VAL A 163 17.75 -19.27 21.53
CA VAL A 163 17.32 -17.91 21.19
C VAL A 163 18.42 -16.93 21.53
N LEU A 164 18.69 -15.95 20.68
CA LEU A 164 19.69 -14.91 20.96
C LEU A 164 19.14 -13.88 21.97
N PRO A 165 20.00 -13.31 22.83
CA PRO A 165 19.61 -12.37 23.89
C PRO A 165 19.38 -10.95 23.34
N ALA A 166 18.40 -10.79 22.47
CA ALA A 166 18.12 -9.52 21.79
C ALA A 166 17.87 -8.37 22.77
N ARG A 167 18.55 -7.27 22.57
CA ARG A 167 18.42 -6.04 23.39
C ARG A 167 17.28 -5.13 22.92
N LEU A 168 16.82 -5.33 21.68
CA LEU A 168 15.70 -4.62 21.06
C LEU A 168 14.72 -5.63 20.44
N PRO A 169 13.44 -5.31 20.29
CA PRO A 169 12.42 -6.22 19.73
C PRO A 169 12.59 -6.35 18.22
N ASN A 170 13.62 -7.08 17.79
CA ASN A 170 14.00 -7.24 16.38
C ASN A 170 12.85 -7.76 15.50
N ILE A 171 11.92 -8.52 16.07
CA ILE A 171 10.72 -8.98 15.34
C ILE A 171 9.87 -7.82 14.76
N LEU A 172 9.76 -6.70 15.47
CA LEU A 172 9.09 -5.52 14.97
C LEU A 172 10.01 -4.64 14.12
N LEU A 173 11.31 -4.60 14.45
CA LEU A 173 12.26 -3.71 13.77
C LEU A 173 12.52 -4.13 12.33
N ASN A 174 12.71 -5.42 12.09
CA ASN A 174 12.93 -5.96 10.75
C ASN A 174 11.71 -6.63 10.14
N GLY A 175 10.73 -6.97 10.99
CA GLY A 175 9.62 -7.78 10.53
C GLY A 175 10.04 -9.17 10.07
N THR A 176 9.13 -9.88 9.45
CA THR A 176 9.39 -11.19 8.82
C THR A 176 8.23 -11.60 7.94
N THR A 177 8.50 -12.39 6.92
CA THR A 177 7.49 -13.10 6.14
C THR A 177 7.79 -14.57 6.15
N GLY A 178 6.78 -15.43 6.26
CA GLY A 178 6.97 -16.87 6.27
C GLY A 178 5.67 -17.62 6.02
N ILE A 179 5.78 -18.71 5.26
CA ILE A 179 4.64 -19.59 4.94
C ILE A 179 4.93 -20.94 5.59
N ALA A 180 4.06 -21.34 6.50
CA ALA A 180 4.06 -22.65 7.13
C ALA A 180 2.86 -23.48 6.68
N VAL A 181 2.72 -24.68 7.19
CA VAL A 181 1.55 -25.53 6.94
C VAL A 181 0.37 -25.02 7.77
N GLY A 182 -0.70 -24.60 7.12
CA GLY A 182 -1.91 -24.11 7.78
C GLY A 182 -1.82 -22.70 8.38
N MET A 183 -0.66 -22.06 8.35
CA MET A 183 -0.50 -20.68 8.84
C MET A 183 0.62 -19.94 8.11
N ALA A 184 0.55 -18.62 8.17
CA ALA A 184 1.58 -17.73 7.63
C ALA A 184 1.89 -16.63 8.65
N THR A 185 3.06 -16.02 8.52
CA THR A 185 3.46 -14.82 9.25
C THR A 185 3.87 -13.73 8.28
N ASP A 186 3.37 -12.53 8.50
CA ASP A 186 3.72 -11.32 7.75
C ASP A 186 3.75 -10.15 8.76
N VAL A 187 4.91 -9.94 9.38
CA VAL A 187 5.13 -8.86 10.34
C VAL A 187 5.82 -7.71 9.61
N PRO A 188 5.22 -6.53 9.51
CA PRO A 188 5.87 -5.38 8.88
C PRO A 188 6.99 -4.82 9.76
N PRO A 189 8.06 -4.25 9.17
CA PRO A 189 9.11 -3.58 9.92
C PRO A 189 8.63 -2.23 10.48
N HIS A 190 9.31 -1.76 11.55
CA HIS A 190 8.98 -0.52 12.25
C HIS A 190 10.22 0.30 12.58
N ASN A 191 10.03 1.59 12.84
CA ASN A 191 11.10 2.48 13.25
C ASN A 191 11.59 2.16 14.67
N LEU A 192 12.91 2.07 14.84
CA LEU A 192 13.53 1.67 16.10
C LEU A 192 13.23 2.65 17.24
N ARG A 193 13.29 3.96 16.98
CA ARG A 193 13.02 4.98 18.01
C ARG A 193 11.58 4.92 18.48
N GLU A 194 10.65 4.70 17.55
CA GLU A 194 9.22 4.56 17.87
C GLU A 194 8.94 3.32 18.72
N VAL A 195 9.49 2.17 18.33
CA VAL A 195 9.31 0.92 19.05
C VAL A 195 9.97 0.96 20.43
N ALA A 196 11.18 1.49 20.56
CA ALA A 196 11.84 1.68 21.84
C ALA A 196 11.06 2.62 22.76
N SER A 197 10.51 3.71 22.23
CA SER A 197 9.65 4.64 22.97
C SER A 197 8.37 3.97 23.48
N ALA A 198 7.73 3.12 22.67
CA ALA A 198 6.58 2.34 23.10
C ALA A 198 6.92 1.32 24.20
N CYS A 199 8.09 0.67 24.11
CA CYS A 199 8.61 -0.20 25.18
C CYS A 199 8.82 0.56 26.48
N VAL A 200 9.41 1.76 26.41
CA VAL A 200 9.59 2.65 27.55
C VAL A 200 8.25 3.03 28.17
N ARG A 201 7.24 3.35 27.35
CA ARG A 201 5.88 3.62 27.82
C ARG A 201 5.30 2.45 28.60
N LEU A 202 5.44 1.22 28.13
CA LEU A 202 4.97 0.01 28.80
C LEU A 202 5.72 -0.29 30.12
N LEU A 203 7.01 0.05 30.20
CA LEU A 203 7.78 -0.08 31.45
C LEU A 203 7.30 0.92 32.50
N ASP A 204 6.98 2.15 32.10
CA ASP A 204 6.47 3.21 32.95
C ASP A 204 4.98 3.00 33.29
N GLU A 205 4.18 2.56 32.32
CA GLU A 205 2.74 2.31 32.46
C GLU A 205 2.36 0.91 31.93
N PRO A 206 2.45 -0.15 32.74
CA PRO A 206 2.22 -1.54 32.30
C PRO A 206 0.82 -1.83 31.76
N LYS A 207 -0.14 -0.95 32.04
CA LYS A 207 -1.54 -1.06 31.57
C LYS A 207 -1.84 -0.25 30.32
N ALA A 208 -0.84 0.39 29.71
CA ALA A 208 -1.04 1.17 28.50
C ALA A 208 -1.77 0.36 27.42
N THR A 209 -2.74 0.98 26.78
CA THR A 209 -3.56 0.39 25.70
C THR A 209 -2.84 0.38 24.38
N VAL A 210 -3.35 -0.36 23.38
CA VAL A 210 -2.81 -0.32 22.01
C VAL A 210 -2.85 1.10 21.44
N GLU A 211 -3.93 1.82 21.67
CA GLU A 211 -4.09 3.20 21.22
C GLU A 211 -3.00 4.13 21.77
N GLN A 212 -2.70 4.01 23.09
CA GLN A 212 -1.61 4.76 23.73
C GLN A 212 -0.23 4.37 23.22
N LEU A 213 -0.02 3.11 22.83
CA LEU A 213 1.23 2.68 22.18
C LEU A 213 1.35 3.23 20.77
N CYS A 214 0.22 3.42 20.07
CA CYS A 214 0.17 4.04 18.75
C CYS A 214 0.39 5.56 18.77
N GLU A 215 0.50 6.20 19.94
CA GLU A 215 1.03 7.55 20.07
C GLU A 215 2.54 7.58 19.76
N HIS A 216 3.24 6.49 20.02
CA HIS A 216 4.67 6.28 19.77
C HIS A 216 4.93 5.58 18.43
N ILE A 217 4.26 4.45 18.18
CA ILE A 217 4.35 3.69 16.93
C ILE A 217 3.24 4.18 16.01
N GLN A 218 3.56 5.09 15.12
CA GLN A 218 2.56 5.68 14.23
C GLN A 218 2.07 4.71 13.15
N GLY A 219 2.93 3.79 12.71
CA GLY A 219 2.68 2.79 11.68
C GLY A 219 3.96 2.00 11.35
N PRO A 220 3.91 1.06 10.43
CA PRO A 220 5.09 0.40 9.88
C PRO A 220 6.09 1.41 9.30
N ASP A 221 7.35 1.04 9.22
CA ASP A 221 8.43 1.82 8.63
C ASP A 221 9.27 0.92 7.73
N TYR A 222 8.93 0.92 6.45
CA TYR A 222 9.55 0.02 5.48
C TYR A 222 10.94 0.50 5.04
N PRO A 223 11.79 -0.38 4.48
CA PRO A 223 13.08 -0.01 3.92
C PRO A 223 12.99 1.00 2.78
N THR A 224 11.88 1.03 2.06
CA THR A 224 11.61 1.98 0.97
C THR A 224 11.00 3.29 1.50
N GLU A 225 11.12 4.36 0.73
CA GLU A 225 10.56 5.68 1.07
C GLU A 225 9.12 5.88 0.57
N ALA A 226 8.44 4.80 0.18
CA ALA A 226 7.05 4.85 -0.29
C ALA A 226 6.11 5.34 0.82
N GLU A 227 5.05 6.06 0.42
CA GLU A 227 4.04 6.57 1.34
C GLU A 227 3.12 5.45 1.86
N ILE A 228 2.85 5.45 3.16
CA ILE A 228 1.78 4.65 3.76
C ILE A 228 0.50 5.48 3.70
N ILE A 229 -0.49 5.00 2.95
CA ILE A 229 -1.76 5.71 2.73
C ILE A 229 -2.94 5.09 3.49
N THR A 230 -2.67 4.09 4.32
CA THR A 230 -3.69 3.48 5.19
C THR A 230 -4.13 4.46 6.25
N PRO A 231 -5.44 4.73 6.40
CA PRO A 231 -5.95 5.64 7.43
C PRO A 231 -5.56 5.21 8.84
N ARG A 232 -5.30 6.18 9.73
CA ARG A 232 -4.89 5.92 11.12
C ARG A 232 -5.83 4.97 11.87
N ALA A 233 -7.14 5.11 11.67
CA ALA A 233 -8.14 4.25 12.29
C ALA A 233 -8.04 2.78 11.85
N GLU A 234 -7.62 2.52 10.60
CA GLU A 234 -7.38 1.17 10.10
C GLU A 234 -6.05 0.61 10.62
N LEU A 235 -4.99 1.42 10.70
CA LEU A 235 -3.73 1.03 11.31
C LEU A 235 -3.94 0.61 12.78
N LEU A 236 -4.75 1.36 13.53
CA LEU A 236 -5.08 1.01 14.92
C LEU A 236 -5.76 -0.37 15.00
N LYS A 237 -6.75 -0.65 14.15
CA LYS A 237 -7.42 -1.96 14.09
C LYS A 237 -6.45 -3.10 13.74
N ILE A 238 -5.48 -2.84 12.86
CA ILE A 238 -4.42 -3.81 12.53
C ILE A 238 -3.59 -4.12 13.78
N TYR A 239 -3.18 -3.10 14.51
CA TYR A 239 -2.41 -3.28 15.74
C TYR A 239 -3.20 -3.92 16.89
N GLU A 240 -4.51 -3.70 16.96
CA GLU A 240 -5.40 -4.34 17.95
C GLU A 240 -5.64 -5.83 17.63
N SER A 241 -5.75 -6.19 16.36
CA SER A 241 -6.06 -7.55 15.95
C SER A 241 -4.83 -8.40 15.60
N GLY A 242 -3.70 -7.78 15.26
CA GLY A 242 -2.52 -8.45 14.69
C GLY A 242 -2.72 -8.90 13.24
N ARG A 243 -3.80 -8.48 12.57
CA ARG A 243 -4.14 -8.84 11.18
C ARG A 243 -4.65 -7.64 10.40
N GLY A 244 -4.40 -7.64 9.09
CA GLY A 244 -4.95 -6.64 8.19
C GLY A 244 -4.11 -6.47 6.94
N SER A 245 -4.18 -5.27 6.37
CA SER A 245 -3.43 -4.90 5.16
C SER A 245 -3.03 -3.43 5.23
N VAL A 246 -1.78 -3.14 4.93
CA VAL A 246 -1.23 -1.79 4.88
C VAL A 246 -1.07 -1.40 3.43
N ARG A 247 -1.73 -0.32 3.00
CA ARG A 247 -1.62 0.22 1.64
C ARG A 247 -0.45 1.18 1.55
N MET A 248 0.34 1.01 0.51
CA MET A 248 1.50 1.84 0.20
C MET A 248 1.39 2.37 -1.22
N ARG A 249 1.87 3.59 -1.42
CA ARG A 249 1.88 4.27 -2.71
C ARG A 249 3.28 4.75 -3.04
N ALA A 250 3.67 4.61 -4.30
CA ALA A 250 4.92 5.11 -4.83
C ALA A 250 5.02 6.64 -4.68
N VAL A 251 6.23 7.13 -4.47
CA VAL A 251 6.54 8.57 -4.46
C VAL A 251 7.06 8.96 -5.84
N TYR A 252 6.57 10.06 -6.36
CA TYR A 252 7.00 10.61 -7.64
C TYR A 252 7.18 12.13 -7.55
N ARG A 253 7.91 12.66 -8.50
CA ARG A 253 8.08 14.09 -8.74
C ARG A 253 7.97 14.37 -10.24
N ILE A 254 7.72 15.61 -10.59
CA ILE A 254 7.68 16.05 -11.98
C ILE A 254 9.01 16.75 -12.28
N GLU A 255 9.74 16.23 -13.28
CA GLU A 255 10.99 16.80 -13.78
C GLU A 255 10.84 17.08 -15.28
N ASP A 256 11.04 18.34 -15.71
CA ASP A 256 10.97 18.78 -17.10
C ASP A 256 9.67 18.38 -17.85
N GLY A 257 8.59 18.14 -17.12
CA GLY A 257 7.30 17.72 -17.67
C GLY A 257 7.09 16.20 -17.72
N ASP A 258 8.06 15.41 -17.27
CA ASP A 258 7.98 13.96 -17.13
C ASP A 258 7.76 13.55 -15.69
N ILE A 259 7.15 12.39 -15.50
CA ILE A 259 6.94 11.79 -14.16
C ILE A 259 8.15 10.93 -13.82
N VAL A 260 8.80 11.23 -12.71
CA VAL A 260 9.91 10.46 -12.17
C VAL A 260 9.51 9.80 -10.86
N VAL A 261 9.36 8.48 -10.87
CA VAL A 261 9.10 7.70 -9.66
C VAL A 261 10.42 7.49 -8.92
N THR A 262 10.45 7.90 -7.65
CA THR A 262 11.66 7.88 -6.80
C THR A 262 11.61 6.83 -5.69
N ALA A 263 10.44 6.32 -5.35
CA ALA A 263 10.28 5.24 -4.39
C ALA A 263 9.09 4.36 -4.75
N LEU A 264 9.24 3.05 -4.60
CA LEU A 264 8.20 2.04 -4.84
C LEU A 264 7.71 1.44 -3.52
N PRO A 265 6.47 0.93 -3.46
CA PRO A 265 5.99 0.15 -2.34
C PRO A 265 6.95 -1.01 -2.01
N HIS A 266 7.03 -1.37 -0.73
CA HIS A 266 7.89 -2.46 -0.27
C HIS A 266 7.61 -3.77 -1.01
N GLN A 267 8.66 -4.46 -1.46
CA GLN A 267 8.61 -5.71 -2.25
C GLN A 267 8.03 -5.56 -3.66
N VAL A 268 7.87 -4.36 -4.17
CA VAL A 268 7.47 -4.13 -5.56
C VAL A 268 8.70 -3.92 -6.43
N SER A 269 8.78 -4.68 -7.53
CA SER A 269 9.85 -4.58 -8.53
C SER A 269 9.57 -3.45 -9.53
N GLY A 270 10.57 -2.62 -9.80
CA GLY A 270 10.52 -1.58 -10.84
C GLY A 270 10.26 -2.16 -12.22
N ALA A 271 10.94 -3.26 -12.57
CA ALA A 271 10.75 -3.96 -13.83
C ALA A 271 9.30 -4.43 -14.02
N LYS A 272 8.64 -4.93 -12.96
CA LYS A 272 7.24 -5.36 -13.02
C LYS A 272 6.29 -4.18 -13.25
N VAL A 273 6.54 -3.04 -12.61
CA VAL A 273 5.76 -1.81 -12.82
C VAL A 273 5.89 -1.35 -14.28
N LEU A 274 7.11 -1.31 -14.79
CA LEU A 274 7.36 -0.96 -16.20
C LEU A 274 6.65 -1.91 -17.17
N GLU A 275 6.67 -3.23 -16.90
CA GLU A 275 5.95 -4.23 -17.70
C GLU A 275 4.44 -3.99 -17.69
N GLN A 276 3.85 -3.68 -16.52
CA GLN A 276 2.42 -3.40 -16.40
C GLN A 276 2.01 -2.13 -17.16
N ILE A 277 2.82 -1.07 -17.12
CA ILE A 277 2.57 0.16 -17.87
C ILE A 277 2.75 -0.10 -19.38
N ALA A 278 3.82 -0.77 -19.78
CA ALA A 278 4.11 -1.11 -21.18
C ALA A 278 2.98 -1.98 -21.79
N ALA A 279 2.43 -2.94 -21.03
CA ALA A 279 1.31 -3.76 -21.48
C ALA A 279 0.05 -2.91 -21.76
N GLN A 280 -0.23 -1.90 -20.94
CA GLN A 280 -1.32 -0.96 -21.18
C GLN A 280 -1.06 -0.09 -22.41
N MET A 281 0.18 0.37 -22.62
CA MET A 281 0.58 1.12 -23.83
C MET A 281 0.40 0.29 -25.10
N GLN A 282 0.86 -0.97 -25.10
CA GLN A 282 0.70 -1.91 -26.22
C GLN A 282 -0.77 -2.19 -26.54
N ALA A 283 -1.60 -2.33 -25.49
CA ALA A 283 -3.04 -2.48 -25.62
C ALA A 283 -3.74 -1.18 -26.08
N LYS A 284 -3.01 -0.09 -26.29
CA LYS A 284 -3.51 1.25 -26.64
C LYS A 284 -4.47 1.84 -25.58
N LYS A 285 -4.40 1.35 -24.36
CA LYS A 285 -5.19 1.84 -23.22
C LYS A 285 -4.56 3.03 -22.51
N LEU A 286 -3.32 3.37 -22.83
CA LEU A 286 -2.56 4.47 -22.21
C LEU A 286 -1.93 5.41 -23.26
N PRO A 287 -2.75 6.09 -24.07
CA PRO A 287 -2.25 6.95 -25.17
C PRO A 287 -1.53 8.21 -24.67
N MET A 288 -1.66 8.58 -23.40
CA MET A 288 -1.02 9.74 -22.78
C MET A 288 0.48 9.55 -22.56
N VAL A 289 0.96 8.31 -22.47
CA VAL A 289 2.38 7.98 -22.29
C VAL A 289 3.05 7.80 -23.64
N ALA A 290 4.22 8.41 -23.82
CA ALA A 290 5.02 8.29 -25.01
C ALA A 290 6.08 7.21 -24.89
N ASP A 291 6.81 7.16 -23.75
CA ASP A 291 7.92 6.25 -23.50
C ASP A 291 8.10 5.97 -22.01
N LEU A 292 8.84 4.91 -21.69
CA LEU A 292 9.20 4.50 -20.35
C LEU A 292 10.71 4.24 -20.29
N ARG A 293 11.36 4.70 -19.22
CA ARG A 293 12.79 4.46 -19.00
C ARG A 293 13.03 4.03 -17.57
N ASP A 294 13.95 3.09 -17.40
CA ASP A 294 14.56 2.78 -16.13
C ASP A 294 15.93 3.47 -16.09
N GLU A 295 16.06 4.46 -15.24
CA GLU A 295 17.29 5.22 -15.00
C GLU A 295 17.83 4.96 -13.59
N SER A 296 17.42 3.83 -12.98
CA SER A 296 17.87 3.44 -11.64
C SER A 296 19.36 3.09 -11.67
N ASP A 297 20.11 3.59 -10.70
CA ASP A 297 21.55 3.33 -10.52
C ASP A 297 21.89 3.19 -9.02
N HIS A 298 23.19 3.16 -8.70
CA HIS A 298 23.66 3.03 -7.33
C HIS A 298 23.44 4.29 -6.46
N GLU A 299 23.31 5.46 -7.08
CA GLU A 299 23.01 6.72 -6.39
C GLU A 299 21.50 6.92 -6.25
N ASN A 300 20.73 6.48 -7.26
CA ASN A 300 19.27 6.55 -7.31
C ASN A 300 18.71 5.13 -7.50
N PRO A 301 18.59 4.33 -6.43
CA PRO A 301 18.18 2.94 -6.53
C PRO A 301 16.76 2.71 -7.12
N CYS A 302 15.95 3.76 -7.15
CA CYS A 302 14.66 3.79 -7.83
C CYS A 302 14.54 5.11 -8.60
N ARG A 303 14.64 5.04 -9.93
CA ARG A 303 14.41 6.17 -10.84
C ARG A 303 13.74 5.68 -12.12
N ILE A 304 12.40 5.59 -12.07
CA ILE A 304 11.59 5.20 -13.22
C ILE A 304 11.00 6.46 -13.85
N VAL A 305 11.30 6.70 -15.13
CA VAL A 305 10.84 7.88 -15.87
C VAL A 305 9.69 7.48 -16.79
N ILE A 306 8.54 8.15 -16.62
CA ILE A 306 7.35 7.99 -17.45
C ILE A 306 7.19 9.27 -18.27
N ILE A 307 7.41 9.17 -19.56
CA ILE A 307 7.44 10.31 -20.49
C ILE A 307 6.03 10.56 -21.01
N ALA A 308 5.47 11.73 -20.70
CA ALA A 308 4.18 12.13 -21.21
C ALA A 308 4.25 12.47 -22.70
N ARG A 309 3.20 12.14 -23.46
CA ARG A 309 3.15 12.39 -24.92
C ARG A 309 3.12 13.88 -25.29
N SER A 310 2.66 14.73 -24.41
CA SER A 310 2.62 16.18 -24.61
C SER A 310 2.43 16.90 -23.27
N ASN A 311 2.83 18.16 -23.22
CA ASN A 311 2.64 19.04 -22.04
C ASN A 311 1.13 19.36 -21.73
N ARG A 312 0.19 18.81 -22.51
CA ARG A 312 -1.26 18.95 -22.27
C ARG A 312 -1.85 17.80 -21.50
N VAL A 313 -1.06 16.77 -21.22
CA VAL A 313 -1.48 15.63 -20.40
C VAL A 313 -1.60 16.09 -18.95
N ASP A 314 -2.71 15.80 -18.32
CA ASP A 314 -2.85 15.97 -16.88
C ASP A 314 -2.07 14.84 -16.19
N LEU A 315 -0.93 15.19 -15.60
CA LEU A 315 -0.02 14.22 -14.98
C LEU A 315 -0.58 13.66 -13.67
N ASP A 316 -1.40 14.43 -12.95
CA ASP A 316 -2.02 13.96 -11.71
C ASP A 316 -3.13 12.96 -12.00
N GLU A 317 -3.96 13.21 -13.01
CA GLU A 317 -4.95 12.23 -13.48
C GLU A 317 -4.29 10.95 -14.01
N LEU A 318 -3.21 11.07 -14.77
CA LEU A 318 -2.43 9.94 -15.25
C LEU A 318 -1.91 9.11 -14.08
N MET A 319 -1.33 9.74 -13.04
CA MET A 319 -0.83 9.05 -11.86
C MET A 319 -1.95 8.39 -11.07
N GLN A 320 -3.13 9.00 -10.94
CA GLN A 320 -4.29 8.36 -10.29
C GLN A 320 -4.68 7.07 -11.02
N HIS A 321 -4.69 7.11 -12.37
CA HIS A 321 -4.94 5.91 -13.17
C HIS A 321 -3.87 4.83 -12.95
N LEU A 322 -2.59 5.21 -12.97
CA LEU A 322 -1.48 4.28 -12.78
C LEU A 322 -1.47 3.66 -11.37
N PHE A 323 -1.79 4.44 -10.34
CA PHE A 323 -1.98 3.90 -8.98
C PHE A 323 -3.11 2.88 -8.90
N ALA A 324 -4.21 3.10 -9.60
CA ALA A 324 -5.35 2.18 -9.59
C ALA A 324 -5.14 0.92 -10.45
N THR A 325 -4.19 0.93 -11.40
CA THR A 325 -4.05 -0.14 -12.43
C THR A 325 -2.70 -0.84 -12.43
N THR A 326 -1.77 -0.41 -11.59
CA THR A 326 -0.42 -1.00 -11.47
C THR A 326 -0.01 -1.16 -10.01
N GLU A 327 1.12 -1.81 -9.78
CA GLU A 327 1.70 -1.95 -8.43
C GLU A 327 2.39 -0.67 -7.89
N LEU A 328 2.25 0.48 -8.58
CA LEU A 328 2.61 1.78 -7.99
C LEU A 328 1.82 2.10 -6.72
N GLU A 329 0.65 1.50 -6.56
CA GLU A 329 -0.04 1.36 -5.28
C GLU A 329 -0.21 -0.13 -4.99
N SER A 330 0.22 -0.58 -3.82
CA SER A 330 0.20 -1.98 -3.43
C SER A 330 -0.17 -2.14 -1.96
N SER A 331 -0.66 -3.32 -1.61
CA SER A 331 -1.06 -3.66 -0.26
C SER A 331 -0.16 -4.73 0.33
N TYR A 332 0.44 -4.44 1.48
CA TYR A 332 1.19 -5.41 2.27
C TYR A 332 0.29 -6.06 3.31
N ARG A 333 0.20 -7.39 3.28
CA ARG A 333 -0.58 -8.15 4.24
C ARG A 333 0.10 -8.14 5.61
N VAL A 334 -0.67 -7.99 6.68
CA VAL A 334 -0.22 -8.09 8.07
C VAL A 334 -0.85 -9.30 8.72
N ASN A 335 -0.01 -10.16 9.33
CA ASN A 335 -0.43 -11.34 10.08
C ASN A 335 0.66 -11.71 11.09
N VAL A 336 0.51 -11.26 12.33
CA VAL A 336 1.53 -11.34 13.38
C VAL A 336 1.48 -12.70 14.09
N ASN A 337 1.71 -13.79 13.34
CA ASN A 337 1.89 -15.13 13.90
C ASN A 337 3.35 -15.35 14.24
N ILE A 338 3.65 -15.56 15.50
CA ILE A 338 5.01 -15.75 16.03
C ILE A 338 5.05 -16.86 17.07
N ILE A 339 6.21 -17.44 17.29
CA ILE A 339 6.45 -18.37 18.40
C ILE A 339 6.65 -17.55 19.67
N GLY A 340 5.76 -17.75 20.65
CA GLY A 340 5.83 -17.10 21.96
C GLY A 340 6.89 -17.70 22.87
N LEU A 341 7.05 -17.13 24.06
CA LEU A 341 7.94 -17.64 25.12
C LEU A 341 7.55 -19.02 25.62
N ASP A 342 6.27 -19.39 25.47
CA ASP A 342 5.74 -20.72 25.78
C ASP A 342 6.04 -21.77 24.70
N GLY A 343 6.78 -21.39 23.67
CA GLY A 343 7.14 -22.26 22.54
C GLY A 343 5.97 -22.57 21.60
N ARG A 344 4.86 -21.81 21.63
CA ARG A 344 3.69 -22.06 20.78
C ARG A 344 3.49 -20.97 19.74
N PRO A 345 3.04 -21.32 18.52
CA PRO A 345 2.66 -20.35 17.51
C PRO A 345 1.37 -19.64 17.93
N GLN A 346 1.37 -18.31 17.94
CA GLN A 346 0.25 -17.48 18.38
C GLN A 346 0.14 -16.24 17.52
N LEU A 347 -1.11 -15.83 17.24
CA LEU A 347 -1.39 -14.51 16.71
C LEU A 347 -1.34 -13.49 17.86
N LYS A 348 -0.53 -12.44 17.71
CA LYS A 348 -0.38 -11.43 18.74
C LYS A 348 -0.76 -10.04 18.21
N ASN A 349 -1.43 -9.27 19.05
CA ASN A 349 -1.58 -7.84 18.84
C ASN A 349 -0.32 -7.08 19.29
N LEU A 350 -0.21 -5.80 18.94
CA LEU A 350 0.98 -5.00 19.25
C LEU A 350 1.32 -4.99 20.74
N ARG A 351 0.32 -4.78 21.61
CA ARG A 351 0.54 -4.75 23.05
C ARG A 351 1.00 -6.10 23.62
N ALA A 352 0.34 -7.17 23.24
CA ALA A 352 0.70 -8.52 23.68
C ALA A 352 2.13 -8.89 23.28
N LEU A 353 2.53 -8.55 22.04
CA LEU A 353 3.87 -8.76 21.53
C LEU A 353 4.91 -7.98 22.35
N LEU A 354 4.70 -6.69 22.57
CA LEU A 354 5.67 -5.85 23.30
C LEU A 354 5.75 -6.21 24.78
N VAL A 355 4.63 -6.57 25.43
CA VAL A 355 4.63 -7.01 26.84
C VAL A 355 5.42 -8.30 27.02
N GLU A 356 5.19 -9.29 26.17
CA GLU A 356 5.87 -10.58 26.24
C GLU A 356 7.35 -10.46 25.86
N TRP A 357 7.68 -9.61 24.88
CA TRP A 357 9.08 -9.31 24.58
C TRP A 357 9.79 -8.60 25.73
N LEU A 358 9.13 -7.65 26.40
CA LEU A 358 9.69 -7.00 27.61
C LEU A 358 9.89 -7.98 28.76
N GLU A 359 9.03 -8.97 28.91
CA GLU A 359 9.23 -10.06 29.86
C GLU A 359 10.50 -10.84 29.53
N PHE A 360 10.67 -11.26 28.28
CA PHE A 360 11.92 -11.88 27.80
C PHE A 360 13.13 -11.00 28.10
N ARG A 361 13.08 -9.70 27.80
CA ARG A 361 14.21 -8.79 28.01
C ARG A 361 14.54 -8.63 29.50
N VAL A 362 13.56 -8.47 30.36
CA VAL A 362 13.77 -8.38 31.82
C VAL A 362 14.42 -9.65 32.35
N GLN A 363 13.96 -10.84 31.93
CA GLN A 363 14.57 -12.11 32.32
C GLN A 363 16.00 -12.23 31.79
N THR A 364 16.28 -11.84 30.57
CA THR A 364 17.61 -11.83 29.97
C THR A 364 18.56 -10.95 30.77
N VAL A 365 18.16 -9.74 31.14
CA VAL A 365 18.96 -8.83 32.00
C VAL A 365 19.17 -9.42 33.38
N ARG A 366 18.14 -10.02 33.98
CA ARG A 366 18.26 -10.70 35.29
C ARG A 366 19.32 -11.83 35.23
N ARG A 367 19.29 -12.67 34.20
CA ARG A 367 20.28 -13.73 33.97
C ARG A 367 21.69 -13.17 33.81
N ARG A 368 21.85 -12.10 33.03
CA ARG A 368 23.12 -11.40 32.84
C ARG A 368 23.68 -10.87 34.16
N LEU A 369 22.85 -10.19 34.96
CA LEU A 369 23.27 -9.65 36.25
C LEU A 369 23.64 -10.76 37.25
N LYS A 370 22.85 -11.84 37.28
CA LYS A 370 23.15 -13.01 38.12
C LYS A 370 24.48 -13.67 37.73
N PHE A 371 24.69 -13.89 36.43
CA PHE A 371 25.96 -14.46 35.93
C PHE A 371 27.15 -13.56 36.28
N ARG A 372 26.97 -12.23 36.21
CA ARG A 372 28.02 -11.31 36.64
C ARG A 372 28.23 -11.37 38.16
N LEU A 373 27.18 -11.43 38.95
CA LEU A 373 27.25 -11.58 40.39
C LEU A 373 28.02 -12.85 40.78
N ASP A 374 27.67 -13.99 40.18
CA ASP A 374 28.34 -15.27 40.45
C ASP A 374 29.86 -15.21 40.10
N LYS A 375 30.25 -14.46 39.07
CA LYS A 375 31.65 -14.21 38.74
C LYS A 375 32.34 -13.31 39.78
N VAL A 376 31.67 -12.26 40.20
CA VAL A 376 32.19 -11.33 41.21
C VAL A 376 32.37 -12.04 42.55
N GLU A 377 31.38 -12.82 42.97
CA GLU A 377 31.43 -13.57 44.22
C GLU A 377 32.56 -14.62 44.23
N ARG A 378 32.70 -15.37 43.13
CA ARG A 378 33.82 -16.32 42.98
C ARG A 378 35.17 -15.62 43.04
N ARG A 379 35.28 -14.44 42.41
CA ARG A 379 36.57 -13.69 42.42
C ARG A 379 36.86 -13.11 43.81
N LEU A 380 35.84 -12.54 44.49
CA LEU A 380 35.98 -12.06 45.88
C LEU A 380 36.42 -13.17 46.81
N HIS A 381 35.81 -14.35 46.71
CA HIS A 381 36.15 -15.51 47.49
C HIS A 381 37.64 -15.91 47.32
N LEU A 382 38.17 -15.91 46.10
CA LEU A 382 39.56 -16.18 45.81
C LEU A 382 40.49 -15.07 46.38
N LEU A 383 40.08 -13.79 46.27
CA LEU A 383 40.85 -12.67 46.79
C LEU A 383 40.92 -12.66 48.32
N GLU A 384 39.85 -13.07 49.01
CA GLU A 384 39.82 -13.24 50.45
C GLU A 384 40.87 -14.27 50.91
N GLY A 385 40.91 -15.45 50.29
CA GLY A 385 41.93 -16.46 50.55
C GLY A 385 43.33 -15.97 50.26
N LEU A 386 43.53 -15.27 49.16
CA LEU A 386 44.85 -14.73 48.78
C LEU A 386 45.32 -13.67 49.79
N LEU A 387 44.41 -12.83 50.30
CA LEU A 387 44.73 -11.82 51.32
C LEU A 387 45.18 -12.49 52.65
N VAL A 388 44.51 -13.57 53.04
CA VAL A 388 44.99 -14.38 54.23
C VAL A 388 46.40 -14.89 54.04
N ALA A 389 46.73 -15.40 52.84
CA ALA A 389 48.09 -15.84 52.51
C ALA A 389 49.08 -14.68 52.54
N PHE A 390 48.77 -13.51 52.08
CA PHE A 390 49.61 -12.31 52.12
C PHE A 390 49.92 -11.85 53.54
N LEU A 391 48.91 -11.84 54.40
CA LEU A 391 49.07 -11.42 55.79
C LEU A 391 49.90 -12.40 56.62
N ASN A 392 50.03 -13.65 56.17
CA ASN A 392 50.73 -14.75 56.86
C ASN A 392 51.76 -15.40 55.94
N LEU A 393 52.47 -14.64 55.12
CA LEU A 393 53.29 -15.11 54.03
C LEU A 393 54.41 -16.09 54.49
N ASP A 394 55.14 -15.79 55.58
CA ASP A 394 56.17 -16.62 56.08
C ASP A 394 55.66 -17.98 56.55
N GLU A 395 54.49 -18.02 57.19
CA GLU A 395 53.90 -19.28 57.65
C GLU A 395 53.34 -20.10 56.45
N VAL A 396 52.75 -19.45 55.43
CA VAL A 396 52.31 -20.11 54.19
C VAL A 396 53.53 -20.77 53.49
N ILE A 397 54.63 -20.06 53.34
CA ILE A 397 55.86 -20.59 52.73
C ILE A 397 56.43 -21.74 53.57
N HIS A 398 56.39 -21.63 54.89
CA HIS A 398 56.90 -22.71 55.80
C HIS A 398 55.98 -23.95 55.56
N ILE A 399 54.67 -23.86 55.60
CA ILE A 399 53.75 -24.97 55.35
C ILE A 399 54.06 -25.65 54.01
N ILE A 400 54.14 -24.84 52.93
CA ILE A 400 54.39 -25.36 51.57
C ILE A 400 55.74 -26.16 51.49
N ARG A 401 56.76 -25.78 52.29
CA ARG A 401 58.09 -26.40 52.27
C ARG A 401 58.21 -27.61 53.17
N THR A 402 57.42 -27.70 54.24
CA THR A 402 57.64 -28.70 55.31
C THR A 402 56.56 -29.76 55.41
N GLU A 403 55.33 -29.45 54.93
CA GLU A 403 54.22 -30.40 55.02
C GLU A 403 54.13 -31.31 53.79
N ASP A 404 53.86 -32.61 54.02
CA ASP A 404 53.69 -33.60 52.96
C ASP A 404 52.40 -33.33 52.14
N GLN A 405 51.42 -32.73 52.78
CA GLN A 405 50.15 -32.36 52.17
C GLN A 405 49.85 -30.88 52.41
N PRO A 406 50.50 -29.94 51.70
CA PRO A 406 50.41 -28.51 51.95
C PRO A 406 48.99 -27.93 51.78
N LYS A 407 48.20 -28.47 50.85
CA LYS A 407 46.82 -28.04 50.62
C LYS A 407 45.94 -28.28 51.84
N ALA A 408 46.00 -29.49 52.44
CA ALA A 408 45.22 -29.84 53.64
C ALA A 408 45.68 -29.03 54.87
N ALA A 409 47.03 -28.84 55.02
CA ALA A 409 47.62 -28.06 56.11
C ALA A 409 47.20 -26.56 56.02
N LEU A 410 47.21 -25.96 54.85
CA LEU A 410 46.73 -24.57 54.63
C LEU A 410 45.22 -24.42 54.94
N ILE A 411 44.41 -25.37 54.52
CA ILE A 411 42.96 -25.39 54.84
C ILE A 411 42.74 -25.43 56.34
N ALA A 412 43.36 -26.36 57.03
CA ALA A 412 43.19 -26.51 58.47
C ALA A 412 43.75 -25.33 59.28
N ARG A 413 44.86 -24.73 58.84
CA ARG A 413 45.51 -23.65 59.55
C ARG A 413 44.81 -22.30 59.41
N PHE A 414 44.29 -21.96 58.23
CA PHE A 414 43.76 -20.64 57.90
C PHE A 414 42.24 -20.65 57.66
N ASP A 415 41.58 -21.78 57.91
CA ASP A 415 40.13 -21.97 57.65
C ASP A 415 39.79 -21.61 56.18
N LEU A 416 40.63 -22.06 55.26
CA LEU A 416 40.43 -21.81 53.84
C LEU A 416 39.54 -22.87 53.19
N THR A 417 38.83 -22.49 52.13
CA THR A 417 38.19 -23.48 51.28
C THR A 417 39.20 -24.17 50.37
N GLU A 418 38.86 -25.36 49.86
CA GLU A 418 39.70 -26.09 48.92
C GLU A 418 40.13 -25.27 47.72
N THR A 419 39.18 -24.49 47.12
CA THR A 419 39.43 -23.60 45.96
C THR A 419 40.36 -22.44 46.31
N GLN A 420 40.28 -21.89 47.54
CA GLN A 420 41.21 -20.84 47.99
C GLN A 420 42.61 -21.40 48.20
N ALA A 421 42.75 -22.55 48.84
CA ALA A 421 44.08 -23.21 49.09
C ALA A 421 44.72 -23.56 47.74
N GLU A 422 44.00 -24.13 46.79
CA GLU A 422 44.50 -24.45 45.46
C GLU A 422 45.00 -23.22 44.73
N TYR A 423 44.20 -22.13 44.73
CA TYR A 423 44.53 -20.86 44.11
C TYR A 423 45.78 -20.21 44.73
N ILE A 424 46.01 -20.34 46.05
CA ILE A 424 47.20 -19.88 46.75
C ILE A 424 48.40 -20.67 46.24
N LEU A 425 48.35 -22.04 46.17
CA LEU A 425 49.37 -22.87 45.68
C LEU A 425 49.75 -22.63 44.22
N GLU A 426 48.84 -22.26 43.39
CA GLU A 426 49.09 -21.91 42.00
C GLU A 426 49.62 -20.49 41.81
N THR A 427 49.69 -19.69 42.88
CA THR A 427 50.08 -18.27 42.81
C THR A 427 51.58 -18.15 42.50
N ARG A 428 51.92 -17.35 41.50
CA ARG A 428 53.30 -17.11 41.09
C ARG A 428 54.07 -16.30 42.16
N LEU A 429 55.27 -16.62 42.52
CA LEU A 429 56.10 -15.93 43.53
C LEU A 429 56.23 -14.42 43.32
N ARG A 430 56.23 -13.94 42.05
CA ARG A 430 56.23 -12.51 41.72
C ARG A 430 54.97 -11.75 42.15
N GLN A 431 53.87 -12.47 42.31
CA GLN A 431 52.60 -11.90 42.74
C GLN A 431 52.55 -11.72 44.27
N LEU A 432 53.49 -12.17 44.99
CA LEU A 432 53.63 -12.03 46.43
C LEU A 432 54.39 -10.74 46.85
N ALA A 433 54.68 -9.84 45.90
CA ALA A 433 55.33 -8.58 46.20
C ALA A 433 54.34 -7.60 46.91
N ARG A 434 54.85 -6.74 47.81
CA ARG A 434 54.06 -5.78 48.60
C ARG A 434 53.18 -4.86 47.79
N LEU A 435 53.57 -4.54 46.53
CA LEU A 435 52.73 -3.76 45.60
C LEU A 435 51.47 -4.49 45.12
N GLU A 436 51.51 -5.81 45.13
CA GLU A 436 50.37 -6.63 44.72
C GLU A 436 49.29 -6.71 45.82
N GLU A 437 49.64 -6.62 47.10
CA GLU A 437 48.67 -6.55 48.22
C GLU A 437 47.75 -5.34 48.05
N MET A 438 48.31 -4.17 47.71
CA MET A 438 47.49 -2.98 47.48
C MET A 438 46.54 -3.14 46.28
N LYS A 439 46.98 -3.80 45.22
CA LYS A 439 46.16 -4.11 44.07
C LYS A 439 45.00 -5.04 44.41
N ILE A 440 45.31 -6.10 45.20
CA ILE A 440 44.28 -7.06 45.63
C ILE A 440 43.24 -6.40 46.51
N ARG A 441 43.64 -5.53 47.46
CA ARG A 441 42.68 -4.77 48.29
C ARG A 441 41.83 -3.82 47.45
N ASN A 442 42.42 -3.10 46.50
CA ASN A 442 41.68 -2.23 45.61
C ASN A 442 40.70 -3.02 44.73
N GLU A 443 41.13 -4.16 44.16
CA GLU A 443 40.24 -5.03 43.36
C GLU A 443 39.11 -5.59 44.25
N GLN A 444 39.39 -5.98 45.49
CA GLN A 444 38.39 -6.44 46.43
C GLN A 444 37.33 -5.35 46.75
N ASP A 445 37.79 -4.12 47.02
CA ASP A 445 36.91 -3.00 47.31
C ASP A 445 36.00 -2.62 46.11
N GLU A 446 36.58 -2.66 44.90
CA GLU A 446 35.82 -2.41 43.67
C GLU A 446 34.77 -3.48 43.42
N LEU A 447 35.14 -4.76 43.54
CA LEU A 447 34.24 -5.89 43.39
C LEU A 447 33.15 -5.96 44.48
N ALA A 448 33.49 -5.58 45.73
CA ALA A 448 32.49 -5.51 46.80
C ALA A 448 31.42 -4.42 46.53
N LYS A 449 31.86 -3.27 46.01
CA LYS A 449 30.91 -2.21 45.56
C LYS A 449 30.04 -2.69 44.40
N GLU A 450 30.64 -3.39 43.43
CA GLU A 450 29.93 -3.98 42.32
C GLU A 450 28.94 -5.06 42.79
N GLN A 451 29.32 -5.94 43.68
CA GLN A 451 28.48 -6.96 44.31
C GLN A 451 27.24 -6.32 44.96
N ALA A 452 27.44 -5.31 45.81
CA ALA A 452 26.37 -4.62 46.50
C ALA A 452 25.37 -3.99 45.49
N LYS A 453 25.90 -3.41 44.39
CA LYS A 453 25.10 -2.84 43.31
C LYS A 453 24.27 -3.91 42.59
N LEU A 454 24.88 -5.04 42.25
CA LEU A 454 24.23 -6.18 41.58
C LEU A 454 23.14 -6.80 42.44
N ILE A 455 23.39 -7.02 43.72
CA ILE A 455 22.42 -7.52 44.71
C ILE A 455 21.23 -6.53 44.80
N ALA A 456 21.47 -5.23 44.88
CA ALA A 456 20.47 -4.22 44.96
C ALA A 456 19.61 -4.13 43.70
N LEU A 457 20.16 -4.41 42.50
CA LEU A 457 19.45 -4.48 41.24
C LEU A 457 18.59 -5.74 41.17
N LEU A 458 19.14 -6.89 41.50
CA LEU A 458 18.44 -8.18 41.47
C LEU A 458 17.35 -8.29 42.54
N GLY A 459 17.51 -7.62 43.68
CA GLY A 459 16.52 -7.58 44.77
C GLY A 459 15.33 -6.66 44.55
N SER A 460 15.27 -5.89 43.45
CA SER A 460 14.20 -4.93 43.21
C SER A 460 13.75 -4.92 41.76
N GLU A 461 12.54 -5.40 41.50
CA GLU A 461 11.91 -5.40 40.18
C GLU A 461 11.84 -3.98 39.58
N THR A 462 11.57 -2.98 40.41
CA THR A 462 11.52 -1.58 39.96
C THR A 462 12.89 -1.07 39.48
N LYS A 463 13.98 -1.44 40.20
CA LYS A 463 15.34 -1.05 39.78
C LYS A 463 15.74 -1.77 38.50
N LEU A 464 15.37 -3.05 38.38
CA LEU A 464 15.65 -3.85 37.17
C LEU A 464 14.94 -3.26 35.95
N ARG A 465 13.65 -2.92 36.07
CA ARG A 465 12.89 -2.26 34.99
C ARG A 465 13.46 -0.90 34.62
N LYS A 466 13.92 -0.11 35.59
CA LYS A 466 14.60 1.17 35.33
C LYS A 466 15.91 0.98 34.56
N LEU A 467 16.66 -0.10 34.84
CA LEU A 467 17.86 -0.45 34.10
C LEU A 467 17.51 -0.81 32.64
N VAL A 468 16.55 -1.70 32.44
CA VAL A 468 16.09 -2.07 31.09
C VAL A 468 15.63 -0.85 30.31
N ARG A 469 14.87 0.06 30.97
CA ARG A 469 14.45 1.33 30.38
C ARG A 469 15.63 2.17 29.90
N ALA A 470 16.64 2.34 30.73
CA ALA A 470 17.82 3.13 30.39
C ALA A 470 18.62 2.51 29.23
N GLU A 471 18.72 1.17 29.20
CA GLU A 471 19.38 0.45 28.11
C GLU A 471 18.62 0.60 26.79
N LEU A 472 17.28 0.50 26.79
CA LEU A 472 16.47 0.72 25.60
C LEU A 472 16.63 2.14 25.02
N ILE A 473 16.66 3.15 25.88
CA ILE A 473 16.89 4.55 25.45
C ILE A 473 18.28 4.69 24.81
N LYS A 474 19.31 4.15 25.46
CA LYS A 474 20.68 4.18 24.94
C LYS A 474 20.81 3.46 23.60
N ASP A 475 20.17 2.31 23.44
CA ASP A 475 20.18 1.56 22.19
C ASP A 475 19.41 2.31 21.09
N ALA A 476 18.31 2.97 21.44
CA ALA A 476 17.56 3.82 20.51
C ALA A 476 18.37 5.04 20.03
N GLU A 477 19.20 5.62 20.88
CA GLU A 477 20.13 6.70 20.52
C GLU A 477 21.27 6.18 19.63
N THR A 478 21.77 4.98 19.91
CA THR A 478 22.94 4.41 19.22
C THR A 478 22.61 3.89 17.82
N TYR A 479 21.47 3.18 17.68
CA TYR A 479 21.12 2.45 16.45
C TYR A 479 19.91 3.05 15.73
N GLY A 480 19.20 3.99 16.36
CA GLY A 480 17.96 4.56 15.81
C GLY A 480 18.21 5.62 14.74
N ASP A 481 17.39 5.59 13.72
CA ASP A 481 17.36 6.56 12.62
C ASP A 481 15.96 7.20 12.47
N ASN A 482 15.81 8.05 11.46
CA ASN A 482 14.53 8.66 11.14
C ASN A 482 13.64 7.68 10.37
N ARG A 483 12.33 7.87 10.46
CA ARG A 483 11.34 7.17 9.64
C ARG A 483 11.64 7.34 8.16
N ARG A 484 11.55 6.26 7.39
CA ARG A 484 11.72 6.25 5.92
C ARG A 484 10.38 6.34 5.20
N SER A 485 9.37 5.60 5.66
CA SER A 485 8.05 5.57 5.02
C SER A 485 7.12 6.61 5.67
N PRO A 486 6.83 7.75 5.02
CA PRO A 486 5.90 8.74 5.56
C PRO A 486 4.47 8.20 5.58
N ILE A 487 3.69 8.59 6.59
CA ILE A 487 2.27 8.25 6.69
C ILE A 487 1.48 9.48 6.23
N VAL A 488 0.72 9.32 5.15
CA VAL A 488 0.00 10.42 4.49
C VAL A 488 -1.42 10.00 4.15
N GLU A 489 -2.39 10.85 4.44
CA GLU A 489 -3.76 10.62 3.97
C GLU A 489 -3.87 10.98 2.49
N ARG A 490 -4.31 10.02 1.69
CA ARG A 490 -4.53 10.17 0.25
C ARG A 490 -5.94 9.71 -0.11
N ALA A 491 -6.55 10.37 -1.09
CA ALA A 491 -7.78 9.88 -1.70
C ALA A 491 -7.54 8.53 -2.41
N GLU A 492 -8.59 7.73 -2.52
CA GLU A 492 -8.55 6.49 -3.30
C GLU A 492 -8.19 6.77 -4.76
N ALA A 493 -7.28 5.96 -5.30
CA ALA A 493 -6.90 6.05 -6.71
C ALA A 493 -8.07 5.61 -7.60
N LYS A 494 -8.32 6.36 -8.68
CA LYS A 494 -9.39 6.08 -9.64
C LYS A 494 -8.80 5.68 -10.98
N ALA A 495 -9.22 4.51 -11.48
CA ALA A 495 -8.95 4.14 -12.86
C ALA A 495 -9.79 5.02 -13.79
N LEU A 496 -9.13 5.72 -14.70
CA LEU A 496 -9.81 6.51 -15.74
C LEU A 496 -10.48 5.58 -16.75
N SER A 497 -11.64 5.97 -17.23
CA SER A 497 -12.29 5.27 -18.34
C SER A 497 -11.51 5.48 -19.66
N GLU A 498 -11.71 4.62 -20.66
CA GLU A 498 -11.03 4.75 -21.96
C GLU A 498 -11.25 6.11 -22.62
N ASN A 499 -12.38 6.74 -22.36
CA ASN A 499 -12.70 8.06 -22.89
C ASN A 499 -11.95 9.21 -22.21
N GLU A 500 -11.71 9.12 -20.89
CA GLU A 500 -10.95 10.12 -20.12
C GLU A 500 -9.46 10.07 -20.44
N LEU A 501 -8.94 8.89 -20.81
CA LEU A 501 -7.54 8.69 -21.20
C LEU A 501 -7.20 9.25 -22.60
N MET A 502 -8.20 9.60 -23.43
CA MET A 502 -7.98 10.08 -24.79
C MET A 502 -7.60 11.57 -24.84
N PRO A 503 -6.73 11.99 -25.76
CA PRO A 503 -6.44 13.42 -25.96
C PRO A 503 -7.71 14.20 -26.23
N THR A 504 -7.93 15.25 -25.48
CA THR A 504 -9.11 16.10 -25.59
C THR A 504 -8.95 17.11 -26.75
N GLU A 505 -9.42 16.74 -27.95
CA GLU A 505 -9.43 17.64 -29.11
C GLU A 505 -10.84 18.20 -29.31
N PRO A 506 -11.01 19.47 -29.73
CA PRO A 506 -12.30 20.00 -30.14
C PRO A 506 -12.79 19.26 -31.38
N VAL A 507 -14.03 18.81 -31.35
CA VAL A 507 -14.66 18.09 -32.47
C VAL A 507 -16.10 18.55 -32.69
N THR A 508 -16.61 18.33 -33.89
CA THR A 508 -18.00 18.52 -34.24
C THR A 508 -18.54 17.24 -34.85
N VAL A 509 -19.56 16.66 -34.19
CA VAL A 509 -20.27 15.50 -34.71
C VAL A 509 -21.42 15.96 -35.60
N VAL A 510 -21.49 15.44 -36.83
CA VAL A 510 -22.46 15.81 -37.84
C VAL A 510 -23.36 14.61 -38.15
N LEU A 511 -24.67 14.81 -38.06
CA LEU A 511 -25.71 13.84 -38.39
C LEU A 511 -26.42 14.27 -39.69
N SER A 512 -26.57 13.34 -40.64
CA SER A 512 -27.31 13.55 -41.87
C SER A 512 -28.81 13.21 -41.76
N GLU A 513 -29.63 13.65 -42.71
CA GLU A 513 -31.08 13.36 -42.77
C GLU A 513 -31.38 11.86 -42.81
N LYS A 514 -30.53 11.05 -43.47
CA LYS A 514 -30.67 9.59 -43.53
C LYS A 514 -29.95 8.82 -42.43
N GLY A 515 -29.52 9.51 -41.35
CA GLY A 515 -28.93 8.88 -40.17
C GLY A 515 -27.49 8.43 -40.36
N TRP A 516 -26.72 9.11 -41.18
CA TRP A 516 -25.27 8.92 -41.29
C TRP A 516 -24.57 9.85 -40.32
N VAL A 517 -23.51 9.35 -39.65
CA VAL A 517 -22.74 10.09 -38.65
C VAL A 517 -21.30 10.20 -39.06
N ARG A 518 -20.67 11.31 -38.74
CA ARG A 518 -19.23 11.58 -38.89
C ARG A 518 -18.75 12.62 -37.90
N CYS A 519 -17.45 12.66 -37.66
CA CYS A 519 -16.80 13.55 -36.69
C CYS A 519 -15.74 14.39 -37.41
N ALA A 520 -15.84 15.71 -37.32
CA ALA A 520 -14.87 16.65 -37.83
C ALA A 520 -14.01 17.23 -36.71
N LYS A 521 -12.75 17.59 -37.00
CA LYS A 521 -11.88 18.29 -36.08
C LYS A 521 -12.21 19.78 -36.04
N GLY A 522 -12.27 20.35 -34.84
CA GLY A 522 -12.58 21.74 -34.59
C GLY A 522 -14.09 22.02 -34.44
N HIS A 523 -14.42 23.25 -34.01
CA HIS A 523 -15.79 23.73 -33.86
C HIS A 523 -16.24 24.61 -35.05
N ASP A 524 -15.30 25.27 -35.71
CA ASP A 524 -15.56 26.22 -36.82
C ASP A 524 -15.60 25.47 -38.16
N ILE A 525 -16.62 24.62 -38.32
CA ILE A 525 -16.85 23.90 -39.59
C ILE A 525 -18.19 24.25 -40.18
N ASP A 526 -18.21 24.45 -41.52
CA ASP A 526 -19.44 24.51 -42.27
C ASP A 526 -19.97 23.09 -42.54
N ALA A 527 -20.81 22.60 -41.62
CA ALA A 527 -21.43 21.30 -41.74
C ALA A 527 -22.37 21.16 -42.94
N THR A 528 -22.93 22.26 -43.43
CA THR A 528 -23.85 22.27 -44.59
C THR A 528 -23.10 22.08 -45.92
N GLY A 529 -21.86 22.58 -45.98
CA GLY A 529 -20.99 22.47 -47.16
C GLY A 529 -20.25 21.12 -47.29
N LEU A 530 -20.43 20.20 -46.34
CA LEU A 530 -19.79 18.88 -46.39
C LEU A 530 -20.42 18.00 -47.50
N SER A 531 -19.64 17.06 -48.04
CA SER A 531 -20.13 16.11 -49.06
C SER A 531 -21.03 15.05 -48.43
N TYR A 532 -22.28 14.96 -48.89
CA TYR A 532 -23.30 13.97 -48.49
C TYR A 532 -23.54 12.94 -49.60
N LYS A 533 -24.11 11.78 -49.25
CA LYS A 533 -24.52 10.80 -50.26
C LYS A 533 -25.66 11.37 -51.15
N ALA A 534 -25.82 10.84 -52.36
CA ALA A 534 -26.88 11.23 -53.27
C ALA A 534 -28.24 11.09 -52.59
N GLY A 535 -28.98 12.21 -52.54
CA GLY A 535 -30.29 12.31 -51.91
C GLY A 535 -30.28 12.31 -50.37
N ASP A 536 -29.14 12.61 -49.73
CA ASP A 536 -28.97 12.87 -48.29
C ASP A 536 -28.52 14.32 -48.10
N GLY A 537 -28.70 14.86 -46.90
CA GLY A 537 -28.35 16.24 -46.58
C GLY A 537 -27.99 16.42 -45.10
N PHE A 538 -27.53 17.63 -44.79
CA PHE A 538 -27.28 18.03 -43.42
C PHE A 538 -28.55 18.02 -42.57
N LYS A 539 -28.53 17.42 -41.38
CA LYS A 539 -29.63 17.47 -40.43
C LYS A 539 -29.31 18.33 -39.21
N VAL A 540 -28.30 17.96 -38.47
CA VAL A 540 -27.89 18.62 -37.24
C VAL A 540 -26.41 18.33 -36.91
N ALA A 541 -25.74 19.26 -36.25
CA ALA A 541 -24.42 19.08 -35.75
C ALA A 541 -24.32 19.55 -34.29
N ALA A 542 -23.37 18.91 -33.56
CA ALA A 542 -23.07 19.28 -32.19
C ALA A 542 -21.56 19.37 -31.99
N ALA A 543 -21.10 20.48 -31.41
CA ALA A 543 -19.74 20.72 -31.03
C ALA A 543 -19.48 20.15 -29.63
N GLY A 544 -18.24 19.65 -29.41
CA GLY A 544 -17.81 19.10 -28.16
C GLY A 544 -16.37 18.66 -28.22
N ARG A 545 -15.98 17.66 -27.43
CA ARG A 545 -14.62 17.15 -27.32
C ARG A 545 -14.53 15.68 -27.73
N SER A 546 -13.37 15.25 -28.22
CA SER A 546 -13.14 13.90 -28.72
C SER A 546 -13.32 12.80 -27.66
N ASN A 547 -13.11 13.12 -26.38
CA ASN A 547 -13.29 12.22 -25.26
C ASN A 547 -14.72 12.12 -24.71
N GLN A 548 -15.69 12.88 -25.29
CA GLN A 548 -17.09 12.83 -24.90
C GLN A 548 -17.85 11.74 -25.68
N PHE A 549 -19.02 11.35 -25.14
CA PHE A 549 -19.98 10.56 -25.87
C PHE A 549 -20.89 11.44 -26.74
N ALA A 550 -20.95 11.10 -28.00
CA ALA A 550 -22.01 11.63 -28.86
C ALA A 550 -23.30 10.90 -28.50
N VAL A 551 -24.24 11.63 -27.90
CA VAL A 551 -25.57 11.16 -27.57
C VAL A 551 -26.51 11.46 -28.73
N LEU A 552 -27.18 10.44 -29.24
CA LEU A 552 -28.15 10.53 -30.32
C LEU A 552 -29.54 10.23 -29.74
N ILE A 553 -30.56 10.97 -30.17
CA ILE A 553 -31.94 10.72 -29.77
C ILE A 553 -32.75 10.41 -31.02
N ASP A 554 -33.52 9.32 -30.99
CA ASP A 554 -34.36 8.91 -32.08
C ASP A 554 -35.81 9.47 -31.99
N SER A 555 -36.55 9.32 -33.06
CA SER A 555 -37.95 9.76 -33.16
C SER A 555 -38.89 9.10 -32.17
N THR A 556 -38.49 8.02 -31.49
CA THR A 556 -39.27 7.33 -30.45
C THR A 556 -38.92 7.81 -29.02
N GLY A 557 -38.00 8.74 -28.87
CA GLY A 557 -37.56 9.28 -27.59
C GLY A 557 -36.53 8.40 -26.87
N ARG A 558 -35.82 7.53 -27.57
CA ARG A 558 -34.71 6.75 -27.04
C ARG A 558 -33.39 7.46 -27.26
N SER A 559 -32.51 7.38 -26.31
CA SER A 559 -31.12 7.87 -26.41
C SER A 559 -30.16 6.73 -26.69
N TYR A 560 -29.09 7.03 -27.41
CA TYR A 560 -27.98 6.15 -27.77
C TYR A 560 -26.67 6.89 -27.59
N SER A 561 -25.57 6.17 -27.26
CA SER A 561 -24.29 6.81 -27.06
C SER A 561 -23.19 6.10 -27.87
N LEU A 562 -22.37 6.89 -28.54
CA LEU A 562 -21.15 6.44 -29.22
C LEU A 562 -20.00 7.35 -28.81
N ALA A 563 -18.83 6.79 -28.48
CA ALA A 563 -17.68 7.60 -28.16
C ALA A 563 -17.25 8.43 -29.39
N ALA A 564 -17.14 9.75 -29.25
CA ALA A 564 -16.92 10.67 -30.37
C ALA A 564 -15.64 10.35 -31.16
N HIS A 565 -14.57 9.92 -30.49
CA HIS A 565 -13.31 9.54 -31.14
C HIS A 565 -13.42 8.28 -32.01
N THR A 566 -14.46 7.45 -31.82
CA THR A 566 -14.69 6.24 -32.63
C THR A 566 -15.47 6.50 -33.91
N LEU A 567 -16.00 7.71 -34.08
CA LEU A 567 -16.79 8.09 -35.24
C LEU A 567 -15.88 8.31 -36.46
N PRO A 568 -16.37 7.98 -37.67
CA PRO A 568 -15.58 8.18 -38.90
C PRO A 568 -15.27 9.63 -39.13
N SER A 569 -14.12 9.91 -39.73
CA SER A 569 -13.69 11.27 -40.08
C SER A 569 -14.67 11.95 -41.09
N ALA A 570 -14.88 13.24 -40.89
CA ALA A 570 -15.67 14.05 -41.82
C ALA A 570 -15.05 14.28 -43.23
N ARG A 571 -13.83 13.80 -43.46
CA ARG A 571 -13.21 13.72 -44.79
C ARG A 571 -13.94 12.76 -45.72
N GLY A 572 -14.64 11.76 -45.15
CA GLY A 572 -15.51 10.83 -45.86
C GLY A 572 -16.98 11.18 -45.71
N GLN A 573 -17.86 10.35 -46.25
CA GLN A 573 -19.31 10.52 -46.18
C GLN A 573 -19.94 10.05 -44.85
N GLY A 574 -19.09 9.50 -43.93
CA GLY A 574 -19.55 8.92 -42.66
C GLY A 574 -20.00 7.46 -42.79
N GLU A 575 -20.73 7.00 -41.79
CA GLU A 575 -21.31 5.64 -41.73
C GLU A 575 -22.73 5.68 -41.19
N PRO A 576 -23.58 4.71 -41.59
CA PRO A 576 -24.94 4.63 -41.10
C PRO A 576 -24.99 4.23 -39.64
N LEU A 577 -25.74 4.94 -38.81
CA LEU A 577 -25.91 4.65 -37.38
C LEU A 577 -26.51 3.26 -37.12
N THR A 578 -27.32 2.74 -38.04
CA THR A 578 -27.91 1.40 -37.97
C THR A 578 -26.85 0.26 -38.06
N GLY A 579 -25.65 0.56 -38.52
CA GLY A 579 -24.52 -0.38 -38.47
C GLY A 579 -23.91 -0.54 -37.09
N ARG A 580 -24.10 0.43 -36.19
CA ARG A 580 -23.57 0.42 -34.83
C ARG A 580 -24.63 0.28 -33.75
N LEU A 581 -25.85 0.83 -34.00
CA LEU A 581 -26.93 0.90 -33.05
C LEU A 581 -28.13 0.09 -33.57
N THR A 582 -29.01 -0.31 -32.66
CA THR A 582 -30.20 -1.12 -32.98
C THR A 582 -31.46 -0.33 -32.59
N PRO A 583 -31.86 0.69 -33.38
CA PRO A 583 -33.11 1.43 -33.12
C PRO A 583 -34.34 0.56 -33.42
N PRO A 584 -35.53 0.90 -32.87
CA PRO A 584 -36.80 0.27 -33.25
C PRO A 584 -37.07 0.41 -34.76
N PRO A 585 -37.78 -0.56 -35.36
CA PRO A 585 -38.16 -0.46 -36.79
C PRO A 585 -38.87 0.85 -37.10
N GLY A 586 -38.40 1.55 -38.14
CA GLY A 586 -38.98 2.83 -38.57
C GLY A 586 -38.55 4.06 -37.76
N ALA A 587 -37.72 3.93 -36.76
CA ALA A 587 -37.17 5.07 -36.02
C ALA A 587 -36.10 5.81 -36.84
N SER A 588 -36.13 7.14 -36.79
CA SER A 588 -35.12 8.05 -37.35
C SER A 588 -34.32 8.72 -36.21
N PHE A 589 -33.04 9.01 -36.42
CA PHE A 589 -32.27 9.81 -35.48
C PHE A 589 -32.52 11.30 -35.74
N ASP A 590 -32.96 12.02 -34.71
CA ASP A 590 -33.41 13.41 -34.85
C ASP A 590 -32.49 14.43 -34.19
N CYS A 591 -31.73 14.03 -33.16
CA CYS A 591 -30.86 14.92 -32.42
C CYS A 591 -29.48 14.28 -32.17
N VAL A 592 -28.43 15.11 -32.08
CA VAL A 592 -27.11 14.75 -31.60
C VAL A 592 -26.62 15.79 -30.58
N LEU A 593 -25.99 15.35 -29.52
CA LEU A 593 -25.42 16.16 -28.44
C LEU A 593 -24.07 15.57 -28.04
N LEU A 594 -23.15 16.42 -27.52
CA LEU A 594 -21.98 16.00 -26.79
C LEU A 594 -22.05 16.60 -25.37
N PRO A 595 -22.86 15.99 -24.48
CA PRO A 595 -23.09 16.54 -23.15
C PRO A 595 -21.85 16.34 -22.24
N GLU A 596 -21.62 17.32 -21.36
CA GLU A 596 -20.83 17.11 -20.15
C GLU A 596 -21.70 16.41 -19.10
N ASP A 597 -21.12 15.55 -18.27
CA ASP A 597 -21.88 14.68 -17.36
C ASP A 597 -22.76 15.47 -16.39
N ASP A 598 -22.25 16.57 -15.83
CA ASP A 598 -22.98 17.43 -14.90
C ASP A 598 -23.87 18.50 -15.56
N ALA A 599 -23.76 18.72 -16.88
CA ALA A 599 -24.54 19.73 -17.59
C ALA A 599 -26.03 19.36 -17.58
N LEU A 600 -26.88 20.37 -17.51
CA LEU A 600 -28.33 20.21 -17.51
C LEU A 600 -28.94 20.53 -18.88
N TYR A 601 -29.97 19.76 -19.25
CA TYR A 601 -30.71 19.95 -20.50
C TYR A 601 -32.21 19.88 -20.26
N VAL A 602 -32.97 20.73 -20.93
CA VAL A 602 -34.41 20.52 -21.07
C VAL A 602 -34.67 19.57 -22.22
N ILE A 603 -35.39 18.50 -21.94
CA ILE A 603 -35.90 17.54 -22.92
C ILE A 603 -37.44 17.64 -22.97
N ALA A 604 -37.99 17.72 -24.17
CA ALA A 604 -39.41 17.84 -24.32
C ALA A 604 -39.95 17.17 -25.59
N SER A 605 -41.26 16.88 -25.56
CA SER A 605 -42.04 16.50 -26.72
C SER A 605 -42.82 17.68 -27.24
N ASP A 606 -43.13 17.69 -28.53
CA ASP A 606 -43.99 18.68 -29.16
C ASP A 606 -45.46 18.62 -28.69
N ALA A 607 -45.83 17.60 -27.93
CA ALA A 607 -47.07 17.54 -27.16
C ALA A 607 -47.10 18.48 -25.94
N GLY A 608 -46.00 19.22 -25.66
CA GLY A 608 -45.90 20.18 -24.58
C GLY A 608 -45.60 19.57 -23.21
N TYR A 609 -44.90 18.43 -23.16
CA TYR A 609 -44.41 17.79 -21.94
C TYR A 609 -42.88 17.70 -21.95
N GLY A 610 -42.25 17.88 -20.79
CA GLY A 610 -40.81 17.76 -20.68
C GLY A 610 -40.31 17.84 -19.25
N PHE A 611 -38.98 17.74 -19.09
CA PHE A 611 -38.28 17.74 -17.81
C PHE A 611 -36.84 18.18 -18.00
N VAL A 612 -36.16 18.47 -16.89
CA VAL A 612 -34.71 18.72 -16.86
C VAL A 612 -33.96 17.39 -16.63
N VAL A 613 -32.90 17.16 -17.36
CA VAL A 613 -32.10 15.93 -17.26
C VAL A 613 -30.59 16.28 -17.16
N LYS A 614 -29.80 15.49 -16.43
CA LYS A 614 -28.36 15.62 -16.43
C LYS A 614 -27.76 14.98 -17.69
N GLY A 615 -26.57 15.47 -18.09
CA GLY A 615 -25.80 14.91 -19.21
C GLY A 615 -25.47 13.42 -19.04
N GLU A 616 -25.06 12.98 -17.84
CA GLU A 616 -24.83 11.57 -17.54
C GLU A 616 -26.08 10.69 -17.77
N ASP A 617 -27.26 11.22 -17.46
CA ASP A 617 -28.53 10.52 -17.62
C ASP A 617 -28.98 10.42 -19.09
N LEU A 618 -28.39 11.19 -19.98
CA LEU A 618 -28.66 11.09 -21.44
C LEU A 618 -27.95 9.86 -22.04
N GLN A 619 -26.89 9.40 -21.42
CA GLN A 619 -26.04 8.34 -21.95
C GLN A 619 -26.71 6.96 -21.85
N ALA A 620 -26.49 6.13 -22.88
CA ALA A 620 -27.00 4.77 -22.98
C ALA A 620 -25.81 3.77 -23.08
N LYS A 621 -25.85 2.73 -22.26
CA LYS A 621 -24.81 1.69 -22.26
C LYS A 621 -24.99 0.61 -23.33
N ASN A 622 -26.20 0.47 -23.89
CA ASN A 622 -26.60 -0.60 -24.80
C ASN A 622 -26.82 -0.11 -26.22
N LYS A 623 -26.51 -0.92 -27.24
CA LYS A 623 -26.76 -0.63 -28.65
C LYS A 623 -28.25 -0.44 -28.98
N ALA A 624 -29.18 -1.03 -28.20
CA ALA A 624 -30.62 -0.87 -28.32
C ALA A 624 -31.13 0.43 -27.71
N GLY A 625 -30.25 1.26 -27.16
CA GLY A 625 -30.59 2.54 -26.55
C GLY A 625 -31.37 2.43 -25.24
N LYS A 626 -31.60 3.57 -24.61
CA LYS A 626 -32.32 3.75 -23.35
C LYS A 626 -33.61 4.54 -23.62
N ALA A 627 -34.73 4.09 -23.08
CA ALA A 627 -35.94 4.89 -23.11
C ALA A 627 -35.77 6.14 -22.24
N LEU A 628 -35.65 7.30 -22.86
CA LEU A 628 -35.38 8.57 -22.22
C LEU A 628 -36.65 9.42 -22.09
N LEU A 629 -37.28 9.74 -23.19
CA LEU A 629 -38.52 10.54 -23.27
C LEU A 629 -39.71 9.68 -23.71
N SER A 630 -40.76 9.62 -22.87
CA SER A 630 -42.00 8.93 -23.20
C SER A 630 -42.90 9.85 -24.03
N LEU A 631 -43.07 9.52 -25.30
CA LEU A 631 -43.86 10.33 -26.24
C LEU A 631 -45.34 9.92 -26.23
N PRO A 632 -46.28 10.89 -26.16
CA PRO A 632 -47.67 10.66 -26.51
C PRO A 632 -47.82 10.23 -27.98
N ASN A 633 -48.93 9.55 -28.33
CA ASN A 633 -49.19 9.12 -29.69
C ASN A 633 -49.12 10.28 -30.69
N GLY A 634 -48.33 10.12 -31.76
CA GLY A 634 -48.14 11.10 -32.81
C GLY A 634 -47.22 12.29 -32.45
N ALA A 635 -46.69 12.34 -31.21
CA ALA A 635 -45.78 13.39 -30.80
C ALA A 635 -44.34 13.11 -31.24
N LYS A 636 -43.56 14.19 -31.42
CA LYS A 636 -42.14 14.16 -31.80
C LYS A 636 -41.29 14.72 -30.70
N VAL A 637 -40.00 14.36 -30.72
CA VAL A 637 -38.97 14.92 -29.84
C VAL A 637 -38.63 16.34 -30.32
N ILE A 638 -38.53 17.29 -29.39
CA ILE A 638 -37.97 18.62 -29.66
C ILE A 638 -36.44 18.52 -29.30
N ALA A 639 -35.61 19.20 -30.08
CA ALA A 639 -34.21 19.27 -29.85
C ALA A 639 -33.87 19.71 -28.40
N PRO A 640 -33.07 18.96 -27.64
CA PRO A 640 -32.71 19.31 -26.27
C PRO A 640 -32.07 20.70 -26.18
N ARG A 641 -32.36 21.43 -25.12
CA ARG A 641 -31.83 22.77 -24.88
C ARG A 641 -30.94 22.78 -23.64
N PRO A 642 -29.69 23.28 -23.72
CA PRO A 642 -28.79 23.35 -22.56
C PRO A 642 -29.34 24.37 -21.55
N VAL A 643 -29.13 24.09 -20.26
CA VAL A 643 -29.52 24.94 -19.13
C VAL A 643 -28.27 25.29 -18.35
N ALA A 644 -27.84 26.55 -18.42
CA ALA A 644 -26.66 27.02 -17.69
C ALA A 644 -26.93 27.20 -16.18
N ASP A 645 -28.12 27.71 -15.83
CA ASP A 645 -28.53 27.93 -14.45
C ASP A 645 -30.04 27.61 -14.31
N ARG A 646 -30.33 26.55 -13.58
CA ARG A 646 -31.70 26.05 -13.38
C ARG A 646 -32.59 27.05 -12.60
N GLU A 647 -32.01 27.74 -11.63
CA GLU A 647 -32.76 28.61 -10.72
C GLU A 647 -33.07 30.00 -11.35
N HIS A 648 -32.18 30.50 -12.19
CA HIS A 648 -32.27 31.82 -12.77
C HIS A 648 -32.78 31.82 -14.24
N ASN A 649 -32.60 30.72 -14.98
CA ASN A 649 -33.04 30.67 -16.37
C ASN A 649 -34.56 30.49 -16.51
N TRP A 650 -35.10 31.03 -17.61
CA TRP A 650 -36.48 30.90 -18.02
C TRP A 650 -36.62 29.98 -19.22
N LEU A 651 -37.72 29.25 -19.31
CA LEU A 651 -38.06 28.44 -20.47
C LEU A 651 -39.18 29.09 -21.24
N ALA A 652 -38.94 29.40 -22.51
CA ALA A 652 -39.94 29.87 -23.46
C ALA A 652 -40.42 28.71 -24.32
N ALA A 653 -41.73 28.57 -24.50
CA ALA A 653 -42.37 27.58 -25.35
C ALA A 653 -43.37 28.22 -26.28
N VAL A 654 -43.29 27.96 -27.60
CA VAL A 654 -44.18 28.50 -28.60
C VAL A 654 -44.93 27.40 -29.35
N THR A 655 -46.26 27.60 -29.60
CA THR A 655 -47.07 26.63 -30.33
C THR A 655 -47.33 27.08 -31.77
N THR A 656 -47.78 26.14 -32.64
CA THR A 656 -48.21 26.39 -34.02
C THR A 656 -49.35 27.38 -34.13
N GLU A 657 -50.14 27.64 -33.06
CA GLU A 657 -51.16 28.65 -32.95
C GLU A 657 -50.61 30.01 -32.51
N GLY A 658 -49.29 30.19 -32.45
CA GLY A 658 -48.70 31.46 -32.05
C GLY A 658 -48.93 31.79 -30.59
N ARG A 659 -48.99 30.81 -29.71
CA ARG A 659 -49.06 31.02 -28.25
C ARG A 659 -47.69 30.84 -27.65
N LEU A 660 -47.26 31.85 -26.88
CA LEU A 660 -45.99 31.87 -26.18
C LEU A 660 -46.23 31.81 -24.66
N LEU A 661 -45.53 30.94 -23.98
CA LEU A 661 -45.50 30.86 -22.52
C LEU A 661 -44.04 30.83 -22.03
N ILE A 662 -43.75 31.65 -21.02
CA ILE A 662 -42.44 31.74 -20.38
C ILE A 662 -42.61 31.47 -18.90
N PHE A 663 -41.78 30.59 -18.33
CA PHE A 663 -41.78 30.24 -16.90
C PHE A 663 -40.39 29.85 -16.44
N LYS A 664 -40.14 29.76 -15.13
CA LYS A 664 -38.82 29.35 -14.57
C LYS A 664 -38.48 27.91 -14.90
N VAL A 665 -37.23 27.64 -15.29
CA VAL A 665 -36.76 26.26 -15.54
C VAL A 665 -36.84 25.40 -14.27
N SER A 666 -36.68 26.02 -13.08
CA SER A 666 -36.82 25.33 -11.78
C SER A 666 -38.24 24.75 -11.54
N ASP A 667 -39.26 25.20 -12.24
CA ASP A 667 -40.61 24.63 -12.17
C ASP A 667 -40.73 23.26 -12.86
N LEU A 668 -39.73 22.87 -13.67
CA LEU A 668 -39.67 21.55 -14.25
C LEU A 668 -38.95 20.55 -13.30
N PRO A 669 -39.50 19.33 -13.19
CA PRO A 669 -38.82 18.29 -12.43
C PRO A 669 -37.51 17.89 -13.11
N GLN A 670 -36.49 17.54 -12.30
CA GLN A 670 -35.29 16.89 -12.81
C GLN A 670 -35.49 15.38 -12.75
N LEU A 671 -35.43 14.71 -13.89
CA LEU A 671 -35.70 13.28 -14.05
C LEU A 671 -34.66 12.64 -14.96
N GLY A 672 -34.29 11.40 -14.70
CA GLY A 672 -33.42 10.61 -15.58
C GLY A 672 -34.13 9.96 -16.76
N LYS A 673 -35.49 9.92 -16.77
CA LYS A 673 -36.36 9.42 -17.85
C LYS A 673 -37.81 9.68 -17.55
N GLY A 674 -38.67 9.68 -18.57
CA GLY A 674 -40.14 9.72 -18.43
C GLY A 674 -40.85 10.65 -19.40
N LYS A 675 -42.13 10.95 -19.15
CA LYS A 675 -42.90 11.87 -19.92
C LYS A 675 -42.63 13.34 -19.51
N GLY A 676 -42.28 13.54 -18.26
CA GLY A 676 -42.13 14.85 -17.66
C GLY A 676 -43.47 15.53 -17.34
N ASN A 677 -43.40 16.80 -16.98
CA ASN A 677 -44.55 17.63 -16.66
C ASN A 677 -44.97 18.51 -17.86
N LYS A 678 -46.20 18.98 -17.82
CA LYS A 678 -46.77 19.85 -18.87
C LYS A 678 -46.02 21.18 -18.89
N ILE A 679 -45.40 21.53 -20.01
CA ILE A 679 -44.71 22.80 -20.29
C ILE A 679 -45.72 23.87 -20.64
N ILE A 680 -46.53 23.62 -21.67
CA ILE A 680 -47.56 24.53 -22.16
C ILE A 680 -48.89 23.78 -22.37
N GLY A 681 -49.99 24.43 -22.11
CA GLY A 681 -51.31 23.82 -22.17
C GLY A 681 -51.85 23.68 -23.59
N ILE A 682 -51.73 22.50 -24.21
CA ILE A 682 -52.34 22.16 -25.48
C ILE A 682 -53.44 21.10 -25.22
N PRO A 683 -54.64 21.22 -25.76
CA PRO A 683 -55.69 20.19 -25.71
C PRO A 683 -55.21 18.89 -26.38
N GLY A 684 -55.45 17.73 -25.71
CA GLY A 684 -54.92 16.44 -26.18
C GLY A 684 -55.46 16.00 -27.54
N ASP A 685 -56.69 16.31 -27.86
CA ASP A 685 -57.33 16.08 -29.18
C ASP A 685 -56.62 16.85 -30.31
N ARG A 686 -56.21 18.10 -30.03
CA ARG A 686 -55.51 18.94 -31.03
C ARG A 686 -54.01 18.49 -31.19
N VAL A 687 -53.43 17.92 -30.17
CA VAL A 687 -52.11 17.28 -30.31
C VAL A 687 -52.21 16.03 -31.16
N ALA A 688 -53.23 15.19 -30.91
CA ALA A 688 -53.44 13.94 -31.64
C ALA A 688 -53.77 14.15 -33.11
N SER A 689 -54.60 15.17 -33.43
CA SER A 689 -54.95 15.58 -34.81
C SER A 689 -53.83 16.38 -35.50
N ARG A 690 -52.78 16.73 -34.80
CA ARG A 690 -51.61 17.56 -35.26
C ARG A 690 -52.06 18.98 -35.66
N GLU A 691 -53.19 19.47 -35.13
CA GLU A 691 -53.69 20.85 -35.35
C GLU A 691 -52.84 21.84 -34.52
N GLU A 692 -52.46 21.46 -33.30
CA GLU A 692 -51.68 22.32 -32.47
C GLU A 692 -50.60 21.49 -31.72
N PHE A 693 -49.36 21.94 -31.77
CA PHE A 693 -48.19 21.36 -31.09
C PHE A 693 -47.15 22.43 -30.82
N VAL A 694 -46.14 22.12 -29.95
CA VAL A 694 -45.01 23.01 -29.69
C VAL A 694 -44.09 23.01 -30.90
N THR A 695 -43.81 24.18 -31.44
CA THR A 695 -42.89 24.34 -32.57
C THR A 695 -41.46 24.35 -32.11
N ASP A 696 -41.13 25.12 -31.05
CA ASP A 696 -39.77 25.25 -30.53
C ASP A 696 -39.76 25.65 -29.05
N LEU A 697 -38.61 25.45 -28.41
CA LEU A 697 -38.27 25.81 -27.04
C LEU A 697 -36.99 26.62 -27.01
N ALA A 698 -36.89 27.58 -26.09
CA ALA A 698 -35.67 28.32 -25.82
C ALA A 698 -35.45 28.50 -24.33
N VAL A 699 -34.20 28.31 -23.87
CA VAL A 699 -33.78 28.62 -22.49
C VAL A 699 -33.17 30.01 -22.49
N LEU A 700 -33.74 30.91 -21.68
CA LEU A 700 -33.39 32.32 -21.61
C LEU A 700 -32.66 32.62 -20.31
N PRO A 701 -31.39 33.04 -20.33
CA PRO A 701 -30.77 33.71 -19.21
C PRO A 701 -31.47 35.01 -18.82
N ASP A 702 -31.30 35.45 -17.58
CA ASP A 702 -31.84 36.74 -17.16
C ASP A 702 -31.27 37.87 -18.05
N GLY A 703 -32.15 38.76 -18.51
CA GLY A 703 -31.82 39.92 -19.39
C GLY A 703 -31.64 39.56 -20.87
N ALA A 704 -31.76 38.32 -21.27
CA ALA A 704 -31.70 37.93 -22.69
C ALA A 704 -32.89 38.44 -23.51
N THR A 705 -32.65 38.66 -24.80
CA THR A 705 -33.69 39.00 -25.79
C THR A 705 -34.13 37.72 -26.50
N LEU A 706 -35.43 37.48 -26.58
CA LEU A 706 -35.99 36.36 -27.34
C LEU A 706 -36.37 36.85 -28.76
N VAL A 707 -35.76 36.23 -29.77
CA VAL A 707 -36.05 36.54 -31.16
C VAL A 707 -36.87 35.40 -31.77
N LEU A 708 -38.11 35.72 -32.19
CA LEU A 708 -39.00 34.81 -32.88
C LEU A 708 -38.82 34.95 -34.40
N GLN A 709 -38.57 33.84 -35.06
CA GLN A 709 -38.45 33.80 -36.52
C GLN A 709 -39.71 33.21 -37.15
N ALA A 710 -40.30 33.92 -38.11
CA ALA A 710 -41.48 33.49 -38.86
C ALA A 710 -41.24 33.74 -40.33
N GLY A 711 -40.79 32.74 -41.09
CA GLY A 711 -40.33 32.91 -42.48
C GLY A 711 -39.19 33.91 -42.59
N LYS A 712 -39.40 34.99 -43.33
CA LYS A 712 -38.43 36.09 -43.46
C LYS A 712 -38.58 37.20 -42.42
N ARG A 713 -39.50 37.06 -41.47
CA ARG A 713 -39.83 38.08 -40.46
C ARG A 713 -39.21 37.67 -39.13
N THR A 714 -38.72 38.64 -38.40
CA THR A 714 -38.21 38.46 -37.03
C THR A 714 -38.93 39.42 -36.08
N LEU A 715 -39.18 38.97 -34.86
CA LEU A 715 -39.69 39.77 -33.74
C LEU A 715 -38.76 39.58 -32.53
N SER A 716 -38.15 40.68 -32.12
CA SER A 716 -37.28 40.67 -30.93
C SER A 716 -38.10 41.12 -29.72
N LEU A 717 -38.21 40.29 -28.70
CA LEU A 717 -38.84 40.58 -27.42
C LEU A 717 -37.76 40.82 -26.37
N LYS A 718 -37.67 42.04 -25.87
CA LYS A 718 -36.76 42.43 -24.80
C LYS A 718 -37.34 42.04 -23.43
N ALA A 719 -36.57 42.18 -22.35
CA ALA A 719 -36.99 41.82 -21.00
C ALA A 719 -38.38 42.33 -20.59
N ASP A 720 -38.69 43.57 -20.90
CA ASP A 720 -39.99 44.18 -20.60
C ASP A 720 -41.15 43.56 -21.43
N ASP A 721 -40.88 43.23 -22.67
CA ASP A 721 -41.87 42.56 -23.56
C ASP A 721 -42.15 41.12 -23.13
N LEU A 722 -41.15 40.46 -22.54
CA LEU A 722 -41.26 39.09 -22.06
C LEU A 722 -42.20 38.94 -20.87
N GLU A 723 -42.37 40.00 -20.05
CA GLU A 723 -43.28 40.00 -18.89
C GLU A 723 -44.72 39.65 -19.28
N HIS A 724 -45.20 40.09 -20.47
CA HIS A 724 -46.52 39.76 -20.97
C HIS A 724 -46.73 38.27 -21.21
N TYR A 725 -45.66 37.51 -21.45
CA TYR A 725 -45.70 36.06 -21.76
C TYR A 725 -45.31 35.18 -20.59
N LYS A 726 -44.92 35.77 -19.46
CA LYS A 726 -44.65 35.04 -18.24
C LYS A 726 -45.93 34.52 -17.61
N GLY A 727 -45.88 33.27 -17.12
CA GLY A 727 -47.06 32.66 -16.50
C GLY A 727 -46.71 31.33 -15.84
N GLU A 728 -47.71 30.72 -15.17
CA GLU A 728 -47.56 29.42 -14.56
C GLU A 728 -47.36 28.33 -15.60
N ARG A 729 -46.45 27.41 -15.33
CA ARG A 729 -46.17 26.25 -16.16
C ARG A 729 -47.44 25.45 -16.46
N GLY A 730 -47.60 25.03 -17.71
CA GLY A 730 -48.76 24.22 -18.16
C GLY A 730 -50.00 25.03 -18.49
N ARG A 731 -49.97 26.35 -18.36
CA ARG A 731 -51.04 27.25 -18.85
C ARG A 731 -50.99 27.35 -20.38
N ARG A 732 -52.04 27.95 -20.98
CA ARG A 732 -52.23 28.06 -22.43
C ARG A 732 -51.24 29.01 -23.13
N GLY A 733 -50.64 29.93 -22.40
CA GLY A 733 -49.81 31.02 -22.93
C GLY A 733 -50.58 32.09 -23.66
N ASN A 734 -49.93 33.25 -23.87
CA ASN A 734 -50.52 34.41 -24.55
C ASN A 734 -50.27 34.36 -26.05
N LYS A 735 -51.24 34.94 -26.85
CA LYS A 735 -51.06 34.97 -28.28
C LYS A 735 -50.04 36.02 -28.71
N LEU A 736 -49.22 35.66 -29.68
CA LEU A 736 -48.30 36.56 -30.35
C LEU A 736 -49.00 37.55 -31.25
N PRO A 737 -48.38 38.69 -31.59
CA PRO A 737 -48.97 39.72 -32.51
C PRO A 737 -49.30 39.17 -33.88
N ARG A 738 -50.18 39.88 -34.58
CA ARG A 738 -50.53 39.54 -35.97
C ARG A 738 -49.29 39.46 -36.85
N GLY A 739 -49.13 38.37 -37.61
CA GLY A 739 -48.00 38.11 -38.48
C GLY A 739 -46.97 37.14 -37.86
N PHE A 740 -47.09 36.78 -36.55
CA PHE A 740 -46.26 35.82 -35.84
C PHE A 740 -47.11 34.66 -35.27
N GLN A 741 -48.20 34.30 -35.91
CA GLN A 741 -49.02 33.16 -35.52
C GLN A 741 -48.37 31.80 -35.85
N ARG A 742 -47.41 31.76 -36.76
CA ARG A 742 -46.65 30.60 -37.10
C ARG A 742 -45.15 30.96 -36.91
N VAL A 743 -44.58 30.53 -35.81
CA VAL A 743 -43.13 30.70 -35.49
C VAL A 743 -42.40 29.47 -35.92
N ASP A 744 -41.30 29.64 -36.66
CA ASP A 744 -40.43 28.54 -37.13
C ASP A 744 -39.37 28.21 -36.12
N ALA A 745 -38.77 29.21 -35.46
CA ALA A 745 -37.69 29.02 -34.48
C ALA A 745 -37.64 30.15 -33.43
N LEU A 746 -37.14 29.79 -32.24
CA LEU A 746 -36.80 30.71 -31.16
C LEU A 746 -35.28 30.85 -31.06
N LEU A 747 -34.77 32.08 -31.18
CA LEU A 747 -33.38 32.41 -31.04
C LEU A 747 -33.17 33.24 -29.77
N VAL A 748 -32.04 33.08 -29.12
CA VAL A 748 -31.69 33.80 -27.87
C VAL A 748 -30.48 34.68 -28.14
N GLU A 749 -30.66 35.99 -27.93
CA GLU A 749 -29.56 36.94 -27.97
C GLU A 749 -29.22 37.36 -26.55
N ILE A 750 -27.99 37.08 -26.13
CA ILE A 750 -27.46 37.44 -24.81
C ILE A 750 -26.86 38.84 -24.94
N PRO A 751 -27.23 39.79 -24.08
CA PRO A 751 -26.55 41.09 -24.06
C PRO A 751 -25.06 40.90 -23.75
N GLY A 752 -24.19 41.42 -24.60
CA GLY A 752 -22.72 41.33 -24.50
C GLY A 752 -22.14 42.02 -23.25
#